data_a53e0ea8f4c2f3d0d454e9ff2bd6e6e9
#
_entry.id   a53e0ea8f4c2f3d0d454e9ff2bd6e6e9
#
_cell.length_a   1.000
_cell.length_b   1.000
_cell.length_c   1.000
_cell.angle_alpha   90.00
_cell.angle_beta   90.00
_cell.angle_gamma   90.00
#
_symmetry.space_group_name_H-M   'P 1'
#
loop_
_entity.id
_entity.type
_entity.pdbx_description
1 polymer ?
#
loop_
_entity_poly.entity_id
_entity_poly.type
_entity_poly.pdbx_seq_one_letter_code
_entity_poly.pdbx_strand_id
1 'polypeptide(L)'
;MAKPWLNGEHRQNRENDAIVFLILILLAFLPYVNALSNTFVYDDRQQILENPYVHSFRYLGRIFGSTVWTFEGAQGITNYYRPLMTFAYLLAYKIFGLLPFGFHLMNLVLHAAVVLLVFAVTERLFHDRLISLIASGLFALHPIHTESVAWIAGVTDLELSFFFLLSFLLYLHLADTGRKTTRSWTSYILLVLSYSLSLLSKEQALVLPALAIVYEHLYRPGEAGSQFHDKWRRYLPLCLVAAAYIAFRRFALGGFAPAIWRPTMSWSGVVLNAIALIGSYLGKLVWPVHLTAFYVFHESRSVADPRVLAGLAGLIVCAGLFAWLWRTARPFSFALLWMGATLAPVLNARWMPAQVFAERYLYLPSIGFCWLIGWVVAKLWRGAREGSRPAALAFLRQAIAITVAFVACFYAIRTVERNRDWRDEEVLYRKTLEAQPDAQVIHTNLGVDYSERGDWANAEREWILALGPGTPSAVTLSNLGLVRMKQKRYSEAADLFDQAIRLRPSFVDPYKHLAEMYVEMGRLVDADNQFQHAVSLAPLDINLRNTYGHFLLQQGRASDAREQFARSAEADANAEAYDNLGDLDLAAGDTQRARADYQAALALNEIDNHADFGLAKLDEQQGRIADAVREYRAGLETDPRNAVALAAVQRLTGQTSQ
;
A
#
# COMPACT_ATOMS: atom_id res chain seq x y z
N MET A 1 -41.79 37.55 -18.21
CA MET A 1 -41.16 36.85 -19.36
C MET A 1 -39.71 36.57 -18.99
N ALA A 2 -39.39 35.33 -18.64
CA ALA A 2 -38.02 34.93 -18.30
C ALA A 2 -37.19 34.89 -19.57
N LYS A 3 -35.96 35.48 -19.54
CA LYS A 3 -35.08 35.59 -20.68
C LYS A 3 -34.58 34.23 -21.12
N PRO A 4 -34.86 33.72 -22.33
CA PRO A 4 -34.40 32.41 -22.83
C PRO A 4 -32.89 32.26 -22.94
N TRP A 5 -32.12 33.35 -22.97
CA TRP A 5 -30.66 33.40 -23.15
C TRP A 5 -29.87 32.89 -21.95
N LEU A 6 -30.38 32.99 -20.73
CA LEU A 6 -29.71 32.51 -19.52
C LEU A 6 -29.62 30.97 -19.43
N ASN A 7 -30.56 30.25 -20.08
CA ASN A 7 -30.53 28.79 -20.10
C ASN A 7 -29.50 28.22 -21.10
N GLY A 8 -29.20 28.94 -22.18
CA GLY A 8 -28.22 28.50 -23.19
C GLY A 8 -26.75 28.58 -22.68
N GLU A 9 -26.37 29.69 -22.05
CA GLU A 9 -25.03 29.89 -21.50
C GLU A 9 -24.76 28.93 -20.35
N HIS A 10 -25.71 28.67 -19.47
CA HIS A 10 -25.56 27.69 -18.39
C HIS A 10 -25.45 26.24 -18.92
N ARG A 11 -26.13 25.93 -20.02
CA ARG A 11 -26.03 24.60 -20.66
C ARG A 11 -24.69 24.42 -21.36
N GLN A 12 -24.23 25.41 -22.09
CA GLN A 12 -22.95 25.39 -22.81
C GLN A 12 -21.75 25.35 -21.84
N ASN A 13 -21.83 26.05 -20.70
CA ASN A 13 -20.82 25.96 -19.66
C ASN A 13 -20.78 24.55 -19.02
N ARG A 14 -21.93 23.93 -18.75
CA ARG A 14 -21.99 22.55 -18.23
C ARG A 14 -21.46 21.51 -19.21
N GLU A 15 -21.76 21.64 -20.50
CA GLU A 15 -21.23 20.75 -21.55
C GLU A 15 -19.69 20.87 -21.64
N ASN A 16 -19.16 22.08 -21.57
CA ASN A 16 -17.71 22.33 -21.55
C ASN A 16 -17.04 21.75 -20.30
N ASP A 17 -17.72 21.78 -19.14
CA ASP A 17 -17.20 21.19 -17.89
C ASP A 17 -17.16 19.67 -17.98
N ALA A 18 -18.19 19.04 -18.52
CA ALA A 18 -18.26 17.59 -18.71
C ALA A 18 -17.14 17.08 -19.64
N ILE A 19 -16.85 17.80 -20.72
CA ILE A 19 -15.75 17.46 -21.64
C ILE A 19 -14.40 17.55 -20.93
N VAL A 20 -14.18 18.61 -20.14
CA VAL A 20 -12.94 18.78 -19.37
C VAL A 20 -12.74 17.64 -18.38
N PHE A 21 -13.78 17.28 -17.62
CA PHE A 21 -13.70 16.19 -16.66
C PHE A 21 -13.45 14.85 -17.36
N LEU A 22 -14.11 14.58 -18.49
CA LEU A 22 -13.87 13.40 -19.29
C LEU A 22 -12.40 13.31 -19.75
N ILE A 23 -11.85 14.41 -20.28
CA ILE A 23 -10.44 14.47 -20.71
C ILE A 23 -9.51 14.17 -19.53
N LEU A 24 -9.73 14.78 -18.36
CA LEU A 24 -8.90 14.57 -17.19
C LEU A 24 -8.99 13.13 -16.67
N ILE A 25 -10.19 12.52 -16.69
CA ILE A 25 -10.38 11.11 -16.34
C ILE A 25 -9.62 10.21 -17.34
N LEU A 26 -9.71 10.48 -18.63
CA LEU A 26 -8.98 9.71 -19.65
C LEU A 26 -7.47 9.84 -19.49
N LEU A 27 -6.95 11.05 -19.22
CA LEU A 27 -5.53 11.26 -18.94
C LEU A 27 -5.04 10.54 -17.68
N ALA A 28 -5.89 10.46 -16.65
CA ALA A 28 -5.58 9.76 -15.42
C ALA A 28 -5.68 8.23 -15.55
N PHE A 29 -6.53 7.72 -16.43
CA PHE A 29 -6.85 6.29 -16.51
C PHE A 29 -6.06 5.57 -17.60
N LEU A 30 -6.02 6.10 -18.83
CA LEU A 30 -5.47 5.42 -19.99
C LEU A 30 -3.99 5.00 -19.83
N PRO A 31 -3.08 5.83 -19.30
CA PRO A 31 -1.68 5.44 -19.11
C PRO A 31 -1.48 4.29 -18.11
N TYR A 32 -2.48 4.03 -17.24
CA TYR A 32 -2.42 3.00 -16.20
C TYR A 32 -3.25 1.75 -16.50
N VAL A 33 -3.96 1.67 -17.64
CA VAL A 33 -4.83 0.52 -17.96
C VAL A 33 -4.07 -0.81 -17.92
N ASN A 34 -2.80 -0.81 -18.34
CA ASN A 34 -1.97 -2.02 -18.31
C ASN A 34 -1.61 -2.48 -16.88
N ALA A 35 -1.75 -1.64 -15.86
CA ALA A 35 -1.57 -2.05 -14.48
C ALA A 35 -2.71 -2.95 -13.96
N LEU A 36 -3.89 -2.91 -14.62
CA LEU A 36 -5.04 -3.77 -14.25
C LEU A 36 -4.76 -5.27 -14.40
N SER A 37 -3.76 -5.66 -15.18
CA SER A 37 -3.35 -7.05 -15.38
C SER A 37 -2.17 -7.46 -14.50
N ASN A 38 -1.66 -6.58 -13.64
CA ASN A 38 -0.56 -6.88 -12.74
C ASN A 38 -1.04 -7.80 -11.59
N THR A 39 -0.11 -8.55 -11.01
CA THR A 39 -0.38 -9.42 -9.85
C THR A 39 -0.14 -8.68 -8.53
N PHE A 40 -0.38 -9.35 -7.41
CA PHE A 40 0.09 -8.89 -6.10
C PHE A 40 1.61 -8.95 -6.05
N VAL A 41 2.26 -7.90 -5.56
CA VAL A 41 3.71 -7.81 -5.49
C VAL A 41 4.18 -7.19 -4.18
N TYR A 42 5.35 -7.60 -3.69
CA TYR A 42 6.00 -7.03 -2.53
C TYR A 42 5.10 -7.11 -1.27
N ASP A 43 4.85 -5.99 -0.59
CA ASP A 43 4.02 -5.95 0.64
C ASP A 43 2.56 -6.39 0.41
N ASP A 44 2.06 -6.40 -0.84
CA ASP A 44 0.67 -6.78 -1.15
C ASP A 44 0.36 -8.21 -0.69
N ARG A 45 1.32 -9.13 -0.79
CA ARG A 45 1.14 -10.53 -0.37
C ARG A 45 0.81 -10.60 1.12
N GLN A 46 1.69 -10.04 1.94
CA GLN A 46 1.52 -10.08 3.39
C GLN A 46 0.30 -9.27 3.83
N GLN A 47 0.11 -8.07 3.24
CA GLN A 47 -0.98 -7.19 3.66
C GLN A 47 -2.36 -7.61 3.19
N ILE A 48 -2.48 -8.44 2.15
CA ILE A 48 -3.76 -8.84 1.57
C ILE A 48 -3.97 -10.35 1.63
N LEU A 49 -3.01 -11.16 1.12
CA LEU A 49 -3.19 -12.60 1.01
C LEU A 49 -3.07 -13.30 2.38
N GLU A 50 -2.10 -12.84 3.20
CA GLU A 50 -1.77 -13.47 4.48
C GLU A 50 -2.42 -12.75 5.69
N ASN A 51 -3.10 -11.62 5.45
CA ASN A 51 -3.69 -10.80 6.50
C ASN A 51 -5.17 -11.18 6.78
N PRO A 52 -5.47 -11.90 7.86
CA PRO A 52 -6.84 -12.31 8.16
C PRO A 52 -7.79 -11.13 8.41
N TYR A 53 -7.26 -9.94 8.74
CA TYR A 53 -8.08 -8.75 8.96
C TYR A 53 -8.76 -8.25 7.67
N VAL A 54 -8.19 -8.56 6.51
CA VAL A 54 -8.75 -8.21 5.20
C VAL A 54 -9.93 -9.12 4.83
N HIS A 55 -9.99 -10.31 5.40
CA HIS A 55 -10.97 -11.32 4.99
C HIS A 55 -12.30 -11.24 5.75
N SER A 56 -12.36 -10.59 6.93
CA SER A 56 -13.57 -10.60 7.76
C SER A 56 -13.84 -9.28 8.51
N PHE A 57 -15.11 -8.81 8.45
CA PHE A 57 -15.58 -7.66 9.23
C PHE A 57 -15.47 -7.83 10.75
N ARG A 58 -15.32 -9.05 11.27
CA ARG A 58 -15.12 -9.30 12.71
C ARG A 58 -13.89 -8.60 13.27
N TYR A 59 -12.92 -8.29 12.42
CA TYR A 59 -11.67 -7.63 12.79
C TYR A 59 -11.71 -6.09 12.75
N LEU A 60 -12.86 -5.46 12.48
CA LEU A 60 -12.94 -3.99 12.43
C LEU A 60 -12.34 -3.31 13.68
N GLY A 61 -12.62 -3.86 14.87
CA GLY A 61 -12.01 -3.34 16.11
C GLY A 61 -10.49 -3.43 16.13
N ARG A 62 -9.92 -4.50 15.55
CA ARG A 62 -8.46 -4.69 15.41
C ARG A 62 -7.88 -3.75 14.34
N ILE A 63 -8.54 -3.65 13.18
CA ILE A 63 -8.12 -2.76 12.09
C ILE A 63 -7.97 -1.32 12.60
N PHE A 64 -8.95 -0.80 13.34
CA PHE A 64 -8.91 0.58 13.84
C PHE A 64 -8.15 0.75 15.15
N GLY A 65 -7.93 -0.31 15.93
CA GLY A 65 -7.30 -0.26 17.26
C GLY A 65 -5.82 -0.63 17.28
N SER A 66 -5.20 -1.00 16.14
CA SER A 66 -3.84 -1.52 16.11
C SER A 66 -3.03 -1.07 14.89
N THR A 67 -1.78 -1.52 14.77
CA THR A 67 -0.88 -1.20 13.66
C THR A 67 -1.22 -2.01 12.40
N VAL A 68 -0.70 -1.59 11.24
CA VAL A 68 -0.85 -2.29 9.96
C VAL A 68 -0.38 -3.75 10.02
N TRP A 69 0.67 -4.05 10.79
CA TRP A 69 1.31 -5.36 10.86
C TRP A 69 0.96 -6.17 12.12
N THR A 70 -0.05 -5.74 12.88
CA THR A 70 -0.40 -6.41 14.16
C THR A 70 -0.85 -7.85 13.97
N PHE A 71 -1.33 -8.24 12.80
CA PHE A 71 -1.69 -9.63 12.48
C PHE A 71 -0.48 -10.57 12.51
N GLU A 72 0.75 -10.09 12.30
CA GLU A 72 1.99 -10.85 12.45
C GLU A 72 2.41 -11.08 13.92
N GLY A 73 1.61 -10.67 14.88
CA GLY A 73 1.91 -10.83 16.29
C GLY A 73 3.10 -9.99 16.77
N ALA A 74 4.06 -10.63 17.43
CA ALA A 74 5.24 -9.96 18.00
C ALA A 74 6.19 -9.35 16.94
N GLN A 75 6.10 -9.77 15.69
CA GLN A 75 6.87 -9.21 14.57
C GLN A 75 6.30 -7.88 14.05
N GLY A 76 5.01 -7.63 14.25
CA GLY A 76 4.27 -6.50 13.69
C GLY A 76 4.53 -5.13 14.32
N ILE A 77 5.67 -4.93 15.02
CA ILE A 77 6.01 -3.64 15.63
C ILE A 77 6.43 -2.65 14.54
N THR A 78 5.64 -1.58 14.39
CA THR A 78 5.87 -0.56 13.37
C THR A 78 5.39 0.81 13.83
N ASN A 79 5.83 1.86 13.11
CA ASN A 79 5.31 3.22 13.30
C ASN A 79 4.08 3.51 12.41
N TYR A 80 3.56 2.53 11.67
CA TYR A 80 2.47 2.72 10.72
C TYR A 80 1.11 2.41 11.33
N TYR A 81 0.31 3.47 11.51
CA TYR A 81 -1.10 3.38 11.88
C TYR A 81 -1.94 3.86 10.69
N ARG A 82 -2.48 2.94 9.90
CA ARG A 82 -3.17 3.19 8.60
C ARG A 82 -4.42 2.34 8.47
N PRO A 83 -5.39 2.48 9.38
CA PRO A 83 -6.56 1.60 9.40
C PRO A 83 -7.43 1.71 8.14
N LEU A 84 -7.43 2.87 7.45
CA LEU A 84 -8.25 3.05 6.27
C LEU A 84 -7.76 2.19 5.10
N MET A 85 -6.44 2.03 4.95
CA MET A 85 -5.84 1.12 3.96
C MET A 85 -6.36 -0.32 4.13
N THR A 86 -6.23 -0.88 5.34
CA THR A 86 -6.69 -2.26 5.62
C THR A 86 -8.21 -2.38 5.44
N PHE A 87 -8.96 -1.34 5.79
CA PHE A 87 -10.41 -1.29 5.56
C PHE A 87 -10.76 -1.24 4.06
N ALA A 88 -10.02 -0.50 3.25
CA ALA A 88 -10.20 -0.47 1.80
C ALA A 88 -9.92 -1.85 1.17
N TYR A 89 -8.86 -2.54 1.63
CA TYR A 89 -8.59 -3.92 1.22
C TYR A 89 -9.73 -4.88 1.59
N LEU A 90 -10.27 -4.77 2.81
CA LEU A 90 -11.44 -5.55 3.23
C LEU A 90 -12.65 -5.31 2.31
N LEU A 91 -12.93 -4.07 1.92
CA LEU A 91 -14.01 -3.76 0.99
C LEU A 91 -13.73 -4.33 -0.42
N ALA A 92 -12.50 -4.14 -0.93
CA ALA A 92 -12.10 -4.68 -2.22
C ALA A 92 -12.19 -6.21 -2.24
N TYR A 93 -11.71 -6.87 -1.18
CA TYR A 93 -11.85 -8.33 -1.01
C TYR A 93 -13.32 -8.79 -1.03
N LYS A 94 -14.21 -8.10 -0.32
CA LYS A 94 -15.66 -8.45 -0.29
C LYS A 94 -16.36 -8.28 -1.63
N ILE A 95 -15.83 -7.45 -2.53
CA ILE A 95 -16.41 -7.20 -3.86
C ILE A 95 -15.77 -8.11 -4.92
N PHE A 96 -14.46 -8.28 -4.89
CA PHE A 96 -13.67 -8.89 -5.95
C PHE A 96 -12.97 -10.19 -5.53
N GLY A 97 -13.09 -10.64 -4.25
CA GLY A 97 -12.28 -11.72 -3.73
C GLY A 97 -10.79 -11.37 -3.77
N LEU A 98 -9.95 -12.35 -4.04
CA LEU A 98 -8.49 -12.19 -4.21
C LEU A 98 -8.08 -11.92 -5.68
N LEU A 99 -8.95 -11.29 -6.48
CA LEU A 99 -8.59 -10.90 -7.85
C LEU A 99 -7.81 -9.58 -7.84
N PRO A 100 -6.51 -9.55 -8.23
CA PRO A 100 -5.67 -8.33 -8.21
C PRO A 100 -6.29 -7.18 -9.00
N PHE A 101 -6.99 -7.48 -10.09
CA PHE A 101 -7.71 -6.52 -10.91
C PHE A 101 -8.58 -5.54 -10.09
N GLY A 102 -9.33 -6.05 -9.11
CA GLY A 102 -10.23 -5.22 -8.29
C GLY A 102 -9.48 -4.20 -7.44
N PHE A 103 -8.33 -4.57 -6.89
CA PHE A 103 -7.47 -3.70 -6.09
C PHE A 103 -6.78 -2.64 -6.96
N HIS A 104 -6.27 -3.01 -8.13
CA HIS A 104 -5.72 -2.05 -9.09
C HIS A 104 -6.79 -1.09 -9.61
N LEU A 105 -7.99 -1.56 -9.89
CA LEU A 105 -9.12 -0.72 -10.32
C LEU A 105 -9.45 0.33 -9.25
N MET A 106 -9.46 -0.05 -7.97
CA MET A 106 -9.66 0.87 -6.85
C MET A 106 -8.61 1.99 -6.86
N ASN A 107 -7.33 1.66 -7.05
CA ASN A 107 -6.26 2.65 -7.14
C ASN A 107 -6.46 3.60 -8.34
N LEU A 108 -6.82 3.09 -9.50
CA LEU A 108 -7.06 3.90 -10.70
C LEU A 108 -8.24 4.85 -10.51
N VAL A 109 -9.33 4.39 -9.91
CA VAL A 109 -10.51 5.22 -9.61
C VAL A 109 -10.14 6.33 -8.63
N LEU A 110 -9.39 6.00 -7.57
CA LEU A 110 -8.90 6.98 -6.60
C LEU A 110 -7.97 8.01 -7.28
N HIS A 111 -7.04 7.55 -8.14
CA HIS A 111 -6.15 8.46 -8.88
C HIS A 111 -6.93 9.44 -9.76
N ALA A 112 -7.91 8.95 -10.52
CA ALA A 112 -8.78 9.82 -11.33
C ALA A 112 -9.56 10.83 -10.47
N ALA A 113 -10.07 10.41 -9.32
CA ALA A 113 -10.75 11.29 -8.38
C ALA A 113 -9.79 12.36 -7.80
N VAL A 114 -8.55 11.99 -7.48
CA VAL A 114 -7.50 12.95 -7.05
C VAL A 114 -7.20 13.97 -8.15
N VAL A 115 -7.07 13.54 -9.42
CA VAL A 115 -6.84 14.45 -10.56
C VAL A 115 -7.96 15.49 -10.68
N LEU A 116 -9.22 15.05 -10.52
CA LEU A 116 -10.37 15.98 -10.52
C LEU A 116 -10.35 16.95 -9.32
N LEU A 117 -9.92 16.47 -8.15
CA LEU A 117 -9.74 17.34 -6.97
C LEU A 117 -8.57 18.32 -7.16
N VAL A 118 -7.47 17.91 -7.78
CA VAL A 118 -6.37 18.82 -8.16
C VAL A 118 -6.89 19.93 -9.06
N PHE A 119 -7.71 19.59 -10.07
CA PHE A 119 -8.36 20.59 -10.91
C PHE A 119 -9.22 21.57 -10.10
N ALA A 120 -10.12 21.03 -9.25
CA ALA A 120 -11.05 21.84 -8.47
C ALA A 120 -10.34 22.75 -7.44
N VAL A 121 -9.32 22.23 -6.76
CA VAL A 121 -8.52 23.03 -5.81
C VAL A 121 -7.72 24.11 -6.54
N THR A 122 -7.12 23.79 -7.69
CA THR A 122 -6.37 24.75 -8.49
C THR A 122 -7.26 25.89 -8.99
N GLU A 123 -8.44 25.55 -9.53
CA GLU A 123 -9.44 26.51 -9.98
C GLU A 123 -9.87 27.46 -8.84
N ARG A 124 -10.05 26.88 -7.64
CA ARG A 124 -10.46 27.64 -6.45
C ARG A 124 -9.36 28.54 -5.91
N LEU A 125 -8.09 28.11 -6.00
CA LEU A 125 -6.96 28.89 -5.50
C LEU A 125 -6.56 30.03 -6.43
N PHE A 126 -6.55 29.77 -7.73
CA PHE A 126 -5.95 30.69 -8.71
C PHE A 126 -6.97 31.35 -9.62
N HIS A 127 -8.23 30.91 -9.59
CA HIS A 127 -9.33 31.41 -10.45
C HIS A 127 -8.95 31.42 -11.94
N ASP A 128 -8.24 30.37 -12.40
CA ASP A 128 -7.65 30.29 -13.72
C ASP A 128 -7.78 28.90 -14.31
N ARG A 129 -8.72 28.71 -15.22
CA ARG A 129 -9.07 27.43 -15.83
C ARG A 129 -7.92 26.84 -16.66
N LEU A 130 -7.11 27.67 -17.31
CA LEU A 130 -5.96 27.18 -18.11
C LEU A 130 -4.88 26.60 -17.20
N ILE A 131 -4.58 27.28 -16.09
CA ILE A 131 -3.65 26.77 -15.08
C ILE A 131 -4.18 25.46 -14.50
N SER A 132 -5.49 25.40 -14.18
CA SER A 132 -6.11 24.20 -13.60
C SER A 132 -6.03 22.99 -14.54
N LEU A 133 -6.28 23.19 -15.84
CA LEU A 133 -6.16 22.13 -16.86
C LEU A 133 -4.73 21.63 -17.02
N ILE A 134 -3.76 22.55 -17.14
CA ILE A 134 -2.37 22.17 -17.34
C ILE A 134 -1.82 21.46 -16.10
N ALA A 135 -2.09 22.01 -14.90
CA ALA A 135 -1.61 21.45 -13.65
C ALA A 135 -2.19 20.04 -13.39
N SER A 136 -3.51 19.86 -13.56
CA SER A 136 -4.15 18.56 -13.36
C SER A 136 -3.80 17.53 -14.44
N GLY A 137 -3.65 17.98 -15.71
CA GLY A 137 -3.19 17.12 -16.80
C GLY A 137 -1.73 16.67 -16.62
N LEU A 138 -0.85 17.58 -16.19
CA LEU A 138 0.53 17.24 -15.86
C LEU A 138 0.59 16.26 -14.67
N PHE A 139 -0.20 16.50 -13.62
CA PHE A 139 -0.30 15.62 -12.48
C PHE A 139 -0.80 14.23 -12.90
N ALA A 140 -1.84 14.15 -13.74
CA ALA A 140 -2.38 12.87 -14.20
C ALA A 140 -1.35 11.99 -14.93
N LEU A 141 -0.43 12.61 -15.67
CA LEU A 141 0.51 11.91 -16.55
C LEU A 141 1.91 11.72 -15.93
N HIS A 142 2.22 12.35 -14.80
CA HIS A 142 3.58 12.39 -14.28
C HIS A 142 4.08 10.99 -13.86
N PRO A 143 5.19 10.46 -14.42
CA PRO A 143 5.65 9.10 -14.17
C PRO A 143 6.02 8.81 -12.71
N ILE A 144 6.28 9.87 -11.91
CA ILE A 144 6.59 9.75 -10.48
C ILE A 144 5.45 9.13 -9.67
N HIS A 145 4.22 9.14 -10.21
CA HIS A 145 3.05 8.60 -9.54
C HIS A 145 2.87 7.10 -9.74
N THR A 146 3.68 6.46 -10.60
CA THR A 146 3.52 5.04 -10.93
C THR A 146 3.59 4.15 -9.70
N GLU A 147 4.50 4.41 -8.76
CA GLU A 147 4.58 3.65 -7.51
C GLU A 147 3.28 3.77 -6.69
N SER A 148 2.67 4.95 -6.60
CA SER A 148 1.42 5.14 -5.86
C SER A 148 0.19 4.52 -6.55
N VAL A 149 0.19 4.41 -7.89
CA VAL A 149 -1.00 4.01 -8.66
C VAL A 149 -0.94 2.54 -9.08
N ALA A 150 0.20 2.08 -9.62
CA ALA A 150 0.37 0.73 -10.13
C ALA A 150 0.64 -0.31 -9.02
N TRP A 151 1.25 0.07 -7.91
CA TRP A 151 1.39 -0.78 -6.74
C TRP A 151 0.13 -0.72 -5.87
N ILE A 152 -0.44 -1.87 -5.49
CA ILE A 152 -1.69 -1.91 -4.72
C ILE A 152 -1.52 -1.24 -3.36
N ALA A 153 -0.41 -1.51 -2.64
CA ALA A 153 -0.15 -0.88 -1.33
C ALA A 153 0.16 0.63 -1.41
N GLY A 154 0.29 1.18 -2.62
CA GLY A 154 0.30 2.62 -2.88
C GLY A 154 -1.03 3.33 -2.58
N VAL A 155 -2.12 2.59 -2.36
CA VAL A 155 -3.46 3.11 -2.02
C VAL A 155 -3.44 4.14 -0.90
N THR A 156 -2.53 4.01 0.07
CA THR A 156 -2.40 4.97 1.19
C THR A 156 -2.10 6.39 0.74
N ASP A 157 -1.32 6.58 -0.33
CA ASP A 157 -0.99 7.89 -0.89
C ASP A 157 -2.17 8.47 -1.69
N LEU A 158 -2.93 7.61 -2.35
CA LEU A 158 -4.15 7.97 -3.07
C LEU A 158 -5.27 8.39 -2.12
N GLU A 159 -5.57 7.59 -1.09
CA GLU A 159 -6.55 7.90 -0.04
C GLU A 159 -6.19 9.18 0.71
N LEU A 160 -4.93 9.28 1.18
CA LEU A 160 -4.39 10.49 1.78
C LEU A 160 -4.70 11.70 0.92
N SER A 161 -4.31 11.66 -0.36
CA SER A 161 -4.41 12.81 -1.26
C SER A 161 -5.85 13.15 -1.60
N PHE A 162 -6.70 12.14 -1.80
CA PHE A 162 -8.13 12.33 -2.04
C PHE A 162 -8.80 13.06 -0.88
N PHE A 163 -8.67 12.53 0.33
CA PHE A 163 -9.31 13.12 1.50
C PHE A 163 -8.66 14.44 1.95
N PHE A 164 -7.36 14.59 1.75
CA PHE A 164 -6.63 15.84 2.01
C PHE A 164 -7.11 16.97 1.11
N LEU A 165 -7.17 16.74 -0.20
CA LEU A 165 -7.63 17.72 -1.18
C LEU A 165 -9.11 18.04 -1.01
N LEU A 166 -9.93 17.03 -0.73
CA LEU A 166 -11.36 17.24 -0.42
C LEU A 166 -11.52 18.12 0.81
N SER A 167 -10.75 17.85 1.87
CA SER A 167 -10.74 18.66 3.09
C SER A 167 -10.30 20.09 2.82
N PHE A 168 -9.23 20.27 2.04
CA PHE A 168 -8.74 21.61 1.69
C PHE A 168 -9.74 22.37 0.80
N LEU A 169 -10.38 21.70 -0.16
CA LEU A 169 -11.44 22.27 -0.98
C LEU A 169 -12.66 22.72 -0.16
N LEU A 170 -13.09 21.90 0.80
CA LEU A 170 -14.18 22.23 1.74
C LEU A 170 -13.78 23.40 2.64
N TYR A 171 -12.53 23.44 3.11
CA TYR A 171 -12.00 24.57 3.85
C TYR A 171 -12.04 25.87 3.04
N LEU A 172 -11.59 25.85 1.76
CA LEU A 172 -11.68 26.99 0.86
C LEU A 172 -13.14 27.43 0.65
N HIS A 173 -14.04 26.48 0.47
CA HIS A 173 -15.48 26.75 0.32
C HIS A 173 -16.06 27.46 1.55
N LEU A 174 -15.75 26.96 2.76
CA LEU A 174 -16.19 27.58 4.01
C LEU A 174 -15.57 28.96 4.24
N ALA A 175 -14.35 29.15 3.77
CA ALA A 175 -13.68 30.43 3.82
C ALA A 175 -14.40 31.50 3.00
N ASP A 176 -14.95 31.14 1.83
CA ASP A 176 -15.61 32.10 0.91
C ASP A 176 -17.09 32.36 1.25
N THR A 177 -17.82 31.33 1.69
CA THR A 177 -19.30 31.45 1.86
C THR A 177 -19.74 32.06 3.18
N GLY A 178 -18.86 32.13 4.20
CA GLY A 178 -19.24 32.62 5.52
C GLY A 178 -20.30 31.75 6.24
N ARG A 179 -20.62 32.11 7.50
CA ARG A 179 -21.45 31.27 8.44
C ARG A 179 -22.98 31.32 8.25
N LYS A 180 -23.53 31.98 7.24
CA LYS A 180 -24.92 32.40 7.28
C LYS A 180 -25.97 31.41 6.78
N THR A 181 -25.64 30.14 6.48
CA THR A 181 -26.64 29.17 5.96
C THR A 181 -26.51 27.80 6.62
N THR A 182 -27.64 27.06 6.73
CA THR A 182 -27.68 25.62 7.13
C THR A 182 -26.72 24.76 6.31
N ARG A 183 -26.44 25.15 5.08
CA ARG A 183 -25.48 24.53 4.16
C ARG A 183 -24.03 24.59 4.71
N SER A 184 -23.73 25.55 5.61
CA SER A 184 -22.37 25.65 6.19
C SER A 184 -22.07 24.54 7.22
N TRP A 185 -23.08 24.08 7.98
CA TRP A 185 -22.90 22.98 8.94
C TRP A 185 -22.55 21.64 8.26
N THR A 186 -23.24 21.32 7.16
CA THR A 186 -22.92 20.14 6.36
C THR A 186 -21.48 20.18 5.86
N SER A 187 -21.02 21.34 5.37
CA SER A 187 -19.64 21.52 4.91
C SER A 187 -18.63 21.38 6.04
N TYR A 188 -18.94 21.83 7.28
CA TYR A 188 -18.08 21.59 8.45
C TYR A 188 -18.01 20.12 8.84
N ILE A 189 -19.14 19.40 8.84
CA ILE A 189 -19.16 17.95 9.13
C ILE A 189 -18.33 17.20 8.08
N LEU A 190 -18.53 17.50 6.79
CA LEU A 190 -17.78 16.89 5.70
C LEU A 190 -16.28 17.22 5.79
N LEU A 191 -15.90 18.45 6.19
CA LEU A 191 -14.52 18.84 6.43
C LEU A 191 -13.87 17.99 7.55
N VAL A 192 -14.55 17.87 8.70
CA VAL A 192 -14.07 17.07 9.82
C VAL A 192 -13.95 15.60 9.43
N LEU A 193 -14.98 15.07 8.77
CA LEU A 193 -14.98 13.66 8.33
C LEU A 193 -13.88 13.38 7.31
N SER A 194 -13.79 14.18 6.25
CA SER A 194 -12.76 13.97 5.22
C SER A 194 -11.34 14.13 5.78
N TYR A 195 -11.12 15.08 6.68
CA TYR A 195 -9.81 15.23 7.31
C TYR A 195 -9.47 14.07 8.25
N SER A 196 -10.46 13.57 9.01
CA SER A 196 -10.27 12.36 9.83
C SER A 196 -9.89 11.15 8.97
N LEU A 197 -10.56 10.94 7.83
CA LEU A 197 -10.23 9.88 6.88
C LEU A 197 -8.83 10.05 6.28
N SER A 198 -8.42 11.28 5.97
CA SER A 198 -7.06 11.57 5.51
C SER A 198 -5.98 11.17 6.52
N LEU A 199 -6.22 11.47 7.81
CA LEU A 199 -5.32 11.08 8.91
C LEU A 199 -5.28 9.57 9.14
N LEU A 200 -6.42 8.88 8.98
CA LEU A 200 -6.50 7.42 9.08
C LEU A 200 -5.87 6.69 7.89
N SER A 201 -5.64 7.38 6.77
CA SER A 201 -4.89 6.87 5.62
C SER A 201 -3.38 6.98 5.85
N LYS A 202 -2.89 8.18 6.23
CA LYS A 202 -1.45 8.41 6.41
C LYS A 202 -1.16 9.64 7.28
N GLU A 203 -0.13 9.53 8.11
CA GLU A 203 0.31 10.57 9.05
C GLU A 203 0.74 11.91 8.39
N GLN A 204 1.06 11.93 7.09
CA GLN A 204 1.37 13.14 6.34
C GLN A 204 0.21 14.17 6.35
N ALA A 205 -1.04 13.72 6.56
CA ALA A 205 -2.19 14.60 6.68
C ALA A 205 -2.11 15.61 7.83
N LEU A 206 -1.25 15.37 8.83
CA LEU A 206 -1.02 16.28 9.96
C LEU A 206 -0.57 17.69 9.54
N VAL A 207 -0.10 17.90 8.32
CA VAL A 207 0.33 19.21 7.83
C VAL A 207 -0.83 20.11 7.38
N LEU A 208 -2.04 19.56 7.18
CA LEU A 208 -3.18 20.32 6.66
C LEU A 208 -3.58 21.52 7.53
N PRO A 209 -3.66 21.43 8.88
CA PRO A 209 -3.95 22.61 9.70
C PRO A 209 -2.93 23.74 9.51
N ALA A 210 -1.64 23.40 9.41
CA ALA A 210 -0.59 24.41 9.18
C ALA A 210 -0.76 25.09 7.81
N LEU A 211 -1.03 24.34 6.75
CA LEU A 211 -1.31 24.90 5.42
C LEU A 211 -2.57 25.78 5.43
N ALA A 212 -3.63 25.37 6.13
CA ALA A 212 -4.85 26.16 6.26
C ALA A 212 -4.59 27.50 7.00
N ILE A 213 -3.80 27.47 8.10
CA ILE A 213 -3.40 28.68 8.84
C ILE A 213 -2.57 29.60 7.94
N VAL A 214 -1.55 29.05 7.27
CA VAL A 214 -0.70 29.82 6.35
C VAL A 214 -1.54 30.46 5.23
N TYR A 215 -2.44 29.70 4.62
CA TYR A 215 -3.33 30.21 3.58
C TYR A 215 -4.22 31.35 4.11
N GLU A 216 -4.88 31.15 5.25
CA GLU A 216 -5.80 32.13 5.85
C GLU A 216 -5.13 33.45 6.19
N HIS A 217 -3.89 33.40 6.70
CA HIS A 217 -3.21 34.60 7.19
C HIS A 217 -2.30 35.29 6.17
N LEU A 218 -1.76 34.53 5.21
CA LEU A 218 -0.77 35.07 4.28
C LEU A 218 -1.30 35.23 2.84
N TYR A 219 -2.27 34.44 2.41
CA TYR A 219 -2.68 34.39 1.01
C TYR A 219 -4.10 34.88 0.77
N ARG A 220 -4.98 34.70 1.73
CA ARG A 220 -6.37 35.17 1.58
C ARG A 220 -6.39 36.69 1.76
N PRO A 221 -6.99 37.42 0.78
CA PRO A 221 -7.21 38.87 0.93
C PRO A 221 -8.04 39.13 2.19
N GLY A 222 -7.55 40.02 3.04
CA GLY A 222 -8.30 40.44 4.23
C GLY A 222 -9.61 41.09 3.82
N GLU A 223 -10.77 40.48 4.14
CA GLU A 223 -12.00 41.26 4.20
C GLU A 223 -11.83 42.34 5.27
N ALA A 224 -11.99 43.60 4.88
CA ALA A 224 -11.96 44.71 5.84
C ALA A 224 -13.06 44.44 6.88
N GLY A 225 -12.63 44.12 8.13
CA GLY A 225 -13.55 43.80 9.23
C GLY A 225 -13.63 42.34 9.70
N SER A 226 -12.94 41.37 9.05
CA SER A 226 -12.90 40.01 9.59
C SER A 226 -12.05 39.96 10.87
N GLN A 227 -12.70 39.80 12.01
CA GLN A 227 -12.00 39.68 13.29
C GLN A 227 -11.18 38.39 13.35
N PHE A 228 -10.08 38.40 14.09
CA PHE A 228 -9.25 37.20 14.35
C PHE A 228 -10.09 36.01 14.80
N HIS A 229 -11.15 36.29 15.56
CA HIS A 229 -12.13 35.29 16.01
C HIS A 229 -12.84 34.52 14.89
N ASP A 230 -13.08 35.09 13.73
CA ASP A 230 -13.72 34.41 12.59
C ASP A 230 -12.73 33.54 11.81
N LYS A 231 -11.45 33.92 11.81
CA LYS A 231 -10.39 33.18 11.15
C LYS A 231 -10.06 31.88 11.86
N TRP A 232 -9.80 31.92 13.18
CA TRP A 232 -9.41 30.72 13.93
C TRP A 232 -10.51 29.67 14.01
N ARG A 233 -11.76 30.06 14.01
CA ARG A 233 -12.91 29.13 13.98
C ARG A 233 -12.94 28.24 12.73
N ARG A 234 -12.32 28.64 11.63
CA ARG A 234 -12.27 27.86 10.39
C ARG A 234 -11.25 26.73 10.45
N TYR A 235 -10.10 26.97 11.05
CA TYR A 235 -9.05 25.93 11.15
C TYR A 235 -8.99 25.21 12.51
N LEU A 236 -9.64 25.74 13.56
CA LEU A 236 -9.70 25.07 14.87
C LEU A 236 -10.22 23.63 14.79
N PRO A 237 -11.29 23.30 14.04
CA PRO A 237 -11.73 21.93 13.92
C PRO A 237 -10.64 21.00 13.37
N LEU A 238 -9.85 21.47 12.41
CA LEU A 238 -8.69 20.70 11.89
C LEU A 238 -7.64 20.47 12.99
N CYS A 239 -7.31 21.48 13.78
CA CYS A 239 -6.36 21.34 14.90
C CYS A 239 -6.87 20.36 15.96
N LEU A 240 -8.16 20.39 16.29
CA LEU A 240 -8.77 19.47 17.27
C LEU A 240 -8.76 18.03 16.76
N VAL A 241 -9.10 17.80 15.49
CA VAL A 241 -9.06 16.47 14.85
C VAL A 241 -7.62 15.95 14.81
N ALA A 242 -6.63 16.79 14.47
CA ALA A 242 -5.22 16.41 14.49
C ALA A 242 -4.76 16.00 15.91
N ALA A 243 -5.13 16.76 16.94
CA ALA A 243 -4.80 16.45 18.33
C ALA A 243 -5.47 15.13 18.77
N ALA A 244 -6.73 14.91 18.45
CA ALA A 244 -7.44 13.67 18.73
C ALA A 244 -6.79 12.47 18.03
N TYR A 245 -6.41 12.62 16.76
CA TYR A 245 -5.69 11.58 16.01
C TYR A 245 -4.34 11.25 16.65
N ILE A 246 -3.55 12.25 17.08
CA ILE A 246 -2.24 12.01 17.72
C ILE A 246 -2.44 11.22 19.03
N ALA A 247 -3.46 11.57 19.82
CA ALA A 247 -3.77 10.87 21.07
C ALA A 247 -4.18 9.41 20.78
N PHE A 248 -5.06 9.19 19.80
CA PHE A 248 -5.53 7.86 19.44
C PHE A 248 -4.41 7.02 18.81
N ARG A 249 -3.62 7.60 17.90
CA ARG A 249 -2.44 6.94 17.31
C ARG A 249 -1.43 6.49 18.37
N ARG A 250 -1.16 7.35 19.37
CA ARG A 250 -0.29 7.00 20.50
C ARG A 250 -0.81 5.77 21.26
N PHE A 251 -2.12 5.69 21.45
CA PHE A 251 -2.76 4.53 22.06
C PHE A 251 -2.61 3.27 21.19
N ALA A 252 -2.94 3.35 19.91
CA ALA A 252 -2.89 2.22 18.98
C ALA A 252 -1.46 1.68 18.74
N LEU A 253 -0.44 2.54 18.78
CA LEU A 253 0.97 2.15 18.61
C LEU A 253 1.66 1.77 19.93
N GLY A 254 1.03 1.99 21.09
CA GLY A 254 1.69 1.85 22.39
C GLY A 254 2.78 2.89 22.66
N GLY A 255 2.89 3.95 21.84
CA GLY A 255 3.90 5.00 21.94
C GLY A 255 3.80 6.02 20.81
N PHE A 256 4.63 7.07 20.82
CA PHE A 256 4.62 8.07 19.74
C PHE A 256 5.25 7.52 18.44
N ALA A 257 6.40 6.87 18.57
CA ALA A 257 7.12 6.18 17.50
C ALA A 257 7.90 5.01 18.11
N PRO A 258 7.26 3.85 18.32
CA PRO A 258 7.87 2.72 19.05
C PRO A 258 9.07 2.13 18.31
N ALA A 259 9.12 2.22 17.00
CA ALA A 259 10.25 1.74 16.22
C ALA A 259 11.20 2.89 15.84
N ILE A 260 12.47 2.79 16.27
CA ILE A 260 13.55 3.68 15.82
C ILE A 260 14.54 2.86 14.99
N TRP A 261 14.50 3.04 13.68
CA TRP A 261 15.27 2.22 12.73
C TRP A 261 16.75 2.57 12.68
N ARG A 262 17.13 3.83 13.00
CA ARG A 262 18.53 4.31 13.00
C ARG A 262 18.82 5.05 14.31
N PRO A 263 18.92 4.32 15.45
CA PRO A 263 19.11 4.94 16.77
C PRO A 263 20.43 5.69 16.89
N THR A 264 21.46 5.27 16.16
CA THR A 264 22.81 5.86 16.17
C THR A 264 22.93 7.16 15.36
N MET A 265 21.93 7.47 14.50
CA MET A 265 21.94 8.70 13.71
C MET A 265 21.77 9.93 14.60
N SER A 266 22.74 10.85 14.57
CA SER A 266 22.70 12.11 15.32
C SER A 266 21.65 13.08 14.72
N TRP A 267 21.24 14.11 15.46
CA TRP A 267 20.35 15.14 14.95
C TRP A 267 20.96 15.93 13.78
N SER A 268 22.27 16.20 13.79
CA SER A 268 22.97 16.76 12.65
C SER A 268 22.91 15.82 11.43
N GLY A 269 23.06 14.51 11.65
CA GLY A 269 22.85 13.50 10.60
C GLY A 269 21.43 13.54 10.02
N VAL A 270 20.40 13.66 10.86
CA VAL A 270 19.02 13.83 10.39
C VAL A 270 18.87 15.05 9.46
N VAL A 271 19.44 16.20 9.85
CA VAL A 271 19.37 17.43 9.04
C VAL A 271 20.14 17.27 7.72
N LEU A 272 21.36 16.73 7.74
CA LEU A 272 22.15 16.50 6.53
C LEU A 272 21.43 15.59 5.55
N ASN A 273 20.87 14.50 6.05
CA ASN A 273 20.13 13.55 5.22
C ASN A 273 18.79 14.12 4.72
N ALA A 274 18.09 14.93 5.52
CA ALA A 274 16.90 15.65 5.05
C ALA A 274 17.23 16.58 3.88
N ILE A 275 18.35 17.33 3.95
CA ILE A 275 18.81 18.19 2.86
C ILE A 275 19.14 17.35 1.61
N ALA A 276 19.87 16.25 1.75
CA ALA A 276 20.19 15.34 0.64
C ALA A 276 18.92 14.76 -0.03
N LEU A 277 17.94 14.37 0.78
CA LEU A 277 16.64 13.86 0.31
C LEU A 277 15.87 14.94 -0.48
N ILE A 278 15.84 16.18 -0.02
CA ILE A 278 15.19 17.29 -0.74
C ILE A 278 15.80 17.44 -2.15
N GLY A 279 17.12 17.43 -2.27
CA GLY A 279 17.79 17.47 -3.58
C GLY A 279 17.37 16.32 -4.49
N SER A 280 17.32 15.10 -3.95
CA SER A 280 16.88 13.89 -4.67
C SER A 280 15.43 14.01 -5.13
N TYR A 281 14.51 14.47 -4.27
CA TYR A 281 13.10 14.65 -4.61
C TYR A 281 12.89 15.74 -5.68
N LEU A 282 13.57 16.89 -5.57
CA LEU A 282 13.50 17.93 -6.58
C LEU A 282 14.03 17.43 -7.95
N GLY A 283 15.12 16.66 -7.93
CA GLY A 283 15.65 16.05 -9.14
C GLY A 283 14.65 15.11 -9.83
N LYS A 284 13.95 14.26 -9.07
CA LYS A 284 12.94 13.33 -9.62
C LYS A 284 11.67 14.03 -10.11
N LEU A 285 11.26 15.14 -9.50
CA LEU A 285 10.14 15.95 -9.99
C LEU A 285 10.45 16.58 -11.36
N VAL A 286 11.67 17.12 -11.53
CA VAL A 286 12.07 17.77 -12.79
C VAL A 286 12.41 16.74 -13.87
N TRP A 287 13.07 15.65 -13.49
CA TRP A 287 13.57 14.63 -14.41
C TRP A 287 13.20 13.22 -13.93
N PRO A 288 11.96 12.74 -14.20
CA PRO A 288 11.44 11.46 -13.73
C PRO A 288 11.95 10.28 -14.58
N VAL A 289 13.28 10.17 -14.72
CA VAL A 289 13.97 9.07 -15.40
C VAL A 289 14.73 8.24 -14.36
N HIS A 290 15.00 6.98 -14.66
CA HIS A 290 15.63 6.03 -13.74
C HIS A 290 14.85 5.89 -12.41
N LEU A 291 13.53 5.69 -12.53
CA LEU A 291 12.67 5.38 -11.41
C LEU A 291 12.84 3.89 -11.03
N THR A 292 12.78 3.59 -9.72
CA THR A 292 12.90 2.22 -9.20
C THR A 292 12.02 2.02 -7.98
N ALA A 293 11.62 0.78 -7.70
CA ALA A 293 10.75 0.47 -6.57
C ALA A 293 11.44 0.56 -5.21
N PHE A 294 12.76 0.46 -5.20
CA PHE A 294 13.57 0.53 -3.98
C PHE A 294 14.84 1.33 -4.22
N TYR A 295 15.18 2.19 -3.27
CA TYR A 295 16.41 2.98 -3.28
C TYR A 295 17.24 2.65 -2.06
N VAL A 296 18.48 2.20 -2.27
CA VAL A 296 19.43 1.96 -1.17
C VAL A 296 19.77 3.29 -0.50
N PHE A 297 19.54 3.35 0.79
CA PHE A 297 19.82 4.56 1.56
C PHE A 297 21.27 4.59 2.03
N HIS A 298 22.02 5.58 1.55
CA HIS A 298 23.37 5.86 1.99
C HIS A 298 23.40 7.11 2.87
N GLU A 299 23.76 6.94 4.15
CA GLU A 299 23.80 8.03 5.10
C GLU A 299 24.85 9.08 4.71
N SER A 300 24.43 10.34 4.56
CA SER A 300 25.31 11.49 4.36
C SER A 300 25.83 11.95 5.73
N ARG A 301 27.15 11.97 5.90
CA ARG A 301 27.82 12.31 7.17
C ARG A 301 28.56 13.64 7.13
N SER A 302 28.60 14.31 5.98
CA SER A 302 29.35 15.56 5.78
C SER A 302 28.55 16.53 4.93
N VAL A 303 28.69 17.83 5.19
CA VAL A 303 28.17 18.90 4.34
C VAL A 303 28.80 18.85 2.92
N ALA A 304 30.03 18.33 2.80
CA ALA A 304 30.73 18.18 1.52
C ALA A 304 30.22 17.00 0.67
N ASP A 305 29.27 16.18 1.17
CA ASP A 305 28.62 15.13 0.39
C ASP A 305 27.90 15.78 -0.83
N PRO A 306 28.17 15.32 -2.07
CA PRO A 306 27.54 15.89 -3.27
C PRO A 306 26.01 15.94 -3.22
N ARG A 307 25.37 14.98 -2.54
CA ARG A 307 23.92 14.94 -2.35
C ARG A 307 23.43 16.06 -1.44
N VAL A 308 24.18 16.37 -0.37
CA VAL A 308 23.90 17.48 0.53
C VAL A 308 24.10 18.81 -0.20
N LEU A 309 25.19 18.94 -0.96
CA LEU A 309 25.45 20.15 -1.77
C LEU A 309 24.34 20.38 -2.82
N ALA A 310 23.90 19.34 -3.50
CA ALA A 310 22.78 19.41 -4.44
C ALA A 310 21.47 19.83 -3.73
N GLY A 311 21.21 19.29 -2.54
CA GLY A 311 20.06 19.65 -1.72
C GLY A 311 20.10 21.12 -1.26
N LEU A 312 21.27 21.61 -0.82
CA LEU A 312 21.47 23.02 -0.46
C LEU A 312 21.24 23.94 -1.65
N ALA A 313 21.78 23.59 -2.82
CA ALA A 313 21.56 24.34 -4.06
C ALA A 313 20.06 24.41 -4.41
N GLY A 314 19.37 23.27 -4.33
CA GLY A 314 17.91 23.19 -4.53
C GLY A 314 17.13 24.07 -3.56
N LEU A 315 17.48 24.04 -2.27
CA LEU A 315 16.86 24.89 -1.25
C LEU A 315 17.10 26.40 -1.51
N ILE A 316 18.32 26.79 -1.92
CA ILE A 316 18.64 28.17 -2.28
C ILE A 316 17.80 28.63 -3.49
N VAL A 317 17.68 27.77 -4.51
CA VAL A 317 16.84 28.05 -5.69
C VAL A 317 15.36 28.18 -5.28
N CYS A 318 14.84 27.26 -4.45
CA CYS A 318 13.47 27.33 -3.95
C CYS A 318 13.23 28.60 -3.10
N ALA A 319 14.18 28.99 -2.24
CA ALA A 319 14.06 30.18 -1.42
C ALA A 319 14.11 31.46 -2.30
N GLY A 320 15.00 31.53 -3.28
CA GLY A 320 15.07 32.61 -4.26
C GLY A 320 13.79 32.74 -5.09
N LEU A 321 13.29 31.59 -5.59
CA LEU A 321 12.03 31.52 -6.33
C LEU A 321 10.83 31.94 -5.45
N PHE A 322 10.81 31.50 -4.19
CA PHE A 322 9.78 31.94 -3.23
C PHE A 322 9.79 33.45 -3.04
N ALA A 323 10.96 34.03 -2.77
CA ALA A 323 11.09 35.46 -2.55
C ALA A 323 10.70 36.28 -3.80
N TRP A 324 11.03 35.78 -4.98
CA TRP A 324 10.64 36.39 -6.25
C TRP A 324 9.14 36.30 -6.49
N LEU A 325 8.54 35.10 -6.34
CA LEU A 325 7.10 34.87 -6.49
C LEU A 325 6.31 35.68 -5.46
N TRP A 326 6.78 35.77 -4.23
CA TRP A 326 6.14 36.56 -3.16
C TRP A 326 5.94 38.03 -3.56
N ARG A 327 6.89 38.60 -4.33
CA ARG A 327 6.85 39.98 -4.81
C ARG A 327 6.07 40.14 -6.11
N THR A 328 6.11 39.16 -7.01
CA THR A 328 5.62 39.28 -8.38
C THR A 328 4.33 38.54 -8.67
N ALA A 329 4.12 37.39 -8.01
CA ALA A 329 3.01 36.50 -8.24
C ALA A 329 2.66 35.71 -6.96
N ARG A 330 2.38 36.45 -5.88
CA ARG A 330 2.22 35.94 -4.51
C ARG A 330 1.40 34.64 -4.37
N PRO A 331 0.24 34.46 -5.05
CA PRO A 331 -0.52 33.22 -4.94
C PRO A 331 0.31 31.97 -5.30
N PHE A 332 1.24 32.07 -6.25
CA PHE A 332 2.07 30.95 -6.68
C PHE A 332 3.24 30.63 -5.75
N SER A 333 3.62 31.54 -4.84
CA SER A 333 4.56 31.21 -3.77
C SER A 333 3.98 30.16 -2.79
N PHE A 334 2.63 30.03 -2.68
CA PHE A 334 1.97 28.99 -1.91
C PHE A 334 2.29 27.58 -2.43
N ALA A 335 2.54 27.42 -3.71
CA ALA A 335 2.94 26.15 -4.31
C ALA A 335 4.24 25.59 -3.68
N LEU A 336 5.23 26.43 -3.42
CA LEU A 336 6.48 26.02 -2.76
C LEU A 336 6.25 25.66 -1.28
N LEU A 337 5.38 26.40 -0.59
CA LEU A 337 4.99 26.06 0.79
C LEU A 337 4.24 24.73 0.86
N TRP A 338 3.34 24.48 -0.12
CA TRP A 338 2.65 23.20 -0.26
C TRP A 338 3.65 22.07 -0.42
N MET A 339 4.59 22.19 -1.37
CA MET A 339 5.62 21.16 -1.59
C MET A 339 6.44 20.90 -0.32
N GLY A 340 6.94 21.95 0.31
CA GLY A 340 7.76 21.83 1.51
C GLY A 340 7.01 21.24 2.69
N ALA A 341 5.79 21.70 2.97
CA ALA A 341 4.99 21.23 4.08
C ALA A 341 4.56 19.76 3.90
N THR A 342 4.10 19.37 2.71
CA THR A 342 3.64 18.00 2.45
C THR A 342 4.79 16.99 2.32
N LEU A 343 6.01 17.43 2.00
CA LEU A 343 7.21 16.59 1.98
C LEU A 343 7.86 16.46 3.37
N ALA A 344 7.75 17.46 4.23
CA ALA A 344 8.45 17.51 5.52
C ALA A 344 8.30 16.25 6.42
N PRO A 345 7.11 15.62 6.53
CA PRO A 345 6.94 14.46 7.41
C PRO A 345 7.80 13.24 7.03
N VAL A 346 8.18 13.09 5.76
CA VAL A 346 8.95 11.94 5.26
C VAL A 346 10.46 12.19 5.20
N LEU A 347 10.95 13.37 5.63
CA LEU A 347 12.37 13.71 5.60
C LEU A 347 13.17 13.18 6.80
N ASN A 348 12.51 12.62 7.82
CA ASN A 348 13.20 12.11 9.00
C ASN A 348 13.68 10.68 8.81
N ALA A 349 14.89 10.53 8.25
CA ALA A 349 15.52 9.24 7.99
C ALA A 349 15.67 8.34 9.24
N ARG A 350 15.70 8.91 10.45
CA ARG A 350 15.88 8.16 11.71
C ARG A 350 14.66 7.27 12.03
N TRP A 351 13.45 7.72 11.65
CA TRP A 351 12.19 7.01 11.93
C TRP A 351 11.66 6.21 10.74
N MET A 352 12.30 6.35 9.58
CA MET A 352 11.91 5.61 8.38
C MET A 352 12.55 4.21 8.38
N PRO A 353 11.83 3.17 7.98
CA PRO A 353 12.39 1.81 7.82
C PRO A 353 13.36 1.73 6.62
N ALA A 354 13.38 0.64 5.90
CA ALA A 354 14.30 0.41 4.78
C ALA A 354 14.16 1.49 3.68
N GLN A 355 12.94 1.90 3.36
CA GLN A 355 12.67 2.88 2.29
C GLN A 355 12.64 4.32 2.83
N VAL A 356 13.84 4.90 3.03
CA VAL A 356 13.99 6.32 3.44
C VAL A 356 13.60 7.26 2.31
N PHE A 357 13.91 6.89 1.08
CA PHE A 357 13.49 7.57 -0.14
C PHE A 357 12.54 6.66 -0.91
N ALA A 358 11.38 7.19 -1.35
CA ALA A 358 10.43 6.50 -2.21
C ALA A 358 9.71 7.51 -3.12
N GLU A 359 9.42 7.12 -4.35
CA GLU A 359 8.78 7.97 -5.35
C GLU A 359 7.37 8.40 -4.92
N ARG A 360 6.64 7.49 -4.27
CA ARG A 360 5.28 7.73 -3.74
C ARG A 360 5.18 8.88 -2.75
N TYR A 361 6.26 9.24 -2.07
CA TYR A 361 6.26 10.39 -1.16
C TYR A 361 6.13 11.73 -1.87
N LEU A 362 6.34 11.75 -3.20
CA LEU A 362 6.12 12.92 -4.04
C LEU A 362 4.69 13.05 -4.57
N TYR A 363 3.80 12.09 -4.33
CA TYR A 363 2.46 12.12 -4.88
C TYR A 363 1.70 13.42 -4.50
N LEU A 364 1.55 13.71 -3.22
CA LEU A 364 0.92 14.95 -2.73
C LEU A 364 1.78 16.22 -2.94
N PRO A 365 3.10 16.22 -2.71
CA PRO A 365 3.96 17.37 -2.97
C PRO A 365 4.02 17.83 -4.43
N SER A 366 3.94 16.89 -5.39
CA SER A 366 4.02 17.21 -6.83
C SER A 366 2.90 18.13 -7.33
N ILE A 367 1.79 18.24 -6.60
CA ILE A 367 0.69 19.17 -6.91
C ILE A 367 1.22 20.60 -6.95
N GLY A 368 2.05 20.99 -5.97
CA GLY A 368 2.69 22.32 -5.96
C GLY A 368 3.60 22.55 -7.17
N PHE A 369 4.37 21.53 -7.56
CA PHE A 369 5.18 21.58 -8.78
C PHE A 369 4.30 21.76 -10.03
N CYS A 370 3.21 21.01 -10.15
CA CYS A 370 2.28 21.13 -11.26
C CYS A 370 1.62 22.52 -11.33
N TRP A 371 1.31 23.14 -10.19
CA TRP A 371 0.81 24.52 -10.15
C TRP A 371 1.82 25.52 -10.71
N LEU A 372 3.09 25.41 -10.37
CA LEU A 372 4.15 26.29 -10.88
C LEU A 372 4.33 26.13 -12.39
N ILE A 373 4.37 24.89 -12.90
CA ILE A 373 4.50 24.64 -14.35
C ILE A 373 3.24 25.13 -15.07
N GLY A 374 2.04 24.84 -14.54
CA GLY A 374 0.78 25.36 -15.10
C GLY A 374 0.75 26.87 -15.21
N TRP A 375 1.21 27.58 -14.18
CA TRP A 375 1.33 29.03 -14.19
C TRP A 375 2.34 29.54 -15.26
N VAL A 376 3.52 28.94 -15.33
CA VAL A 376 4.53 29.32 -16.34
C VAL A 376 3.99 29.16 -17.75
N VAL A 377 3.41 27.99 -18.05
CA VAL A 377 2.86 27.70 -19.38
C VAL A 377 1.70 28.67 -19.71
N ALA A 378 0.78 28.89 -18.78
CA ALA A 378 -0.35 29.82 -18.99
C ALA A 378 0.13 31.26 -19.21
N LYS A 379 1.14 31.69 -18.47
CA LYS A 379 1.76 33.06 -18.64
C LYS A 379 2.40 33.18 -20.01
N LEU A 380 3.20 32.22 -20.45
CA LEU A 380 3.82 32.22 -21.78
C LEU A 380 2.77 32.19 -22.89
N TRP A 381 1.71 31.38 -22.73
CA TRP A 381 0.59 31.27 -23.68
C TRP A 381 -0.14 32.60 -23.87
N ARG A 382 -0.38 33.36 -22.78
CA ARG A 382 -1.05 34.66 -22.83
C ARG A 382 -0.14 35.75 -23.37
N GLY A 383 1.12 35.79 -22.94
CA GLY A 383 2.10 36.72 -23.49
C GLY A 383 2.28 36.59 -25.00
N ALA A 384 2.09 35.37 -25.52
CA ALA A 384 2.05 35.13 -26.95
C ALA A 384 0.75 35.63 -27.66
N ARG A 385 -0.20 36.26 -26.94
CA ARG A 385 -1.41 36.89 -27.51
C ARG A 385 -1.29 38.43 -27.69
N GLU A 386 -0.46 39.08 -26.93
CA GLU A 386 -0.53 40.52 -26.70
C GLU A 386 0.56 41.35 -27.43
N GLY A 387 1.34 40.78 -28.33
CA GLY A 387 2.46 41.48 -28.95
C GLY A 387 2.18 42.03 -30.39
N SER A 388 3.00 42.92 -30.85
CA SER A 388 2.90 43.64 -32.14
C SER A 388 3.34 42.85 -33.39
N ARG A 389 3.80 41.57 -33.23
CA ARG A 389 4.27 40.70 -34.34
C ARG A 389 3.47 39.41 -34.45
N PRO A 390 2.34 39.37 -35.18
CA PRO A 390 1.40 38.27 -35.16
C PRO A 390 2.01 36.93 -35.62
N ALA A 391 2.90 36.91 -36.60
CA ALA A 391 3.53 35.65 -37.07
C ALA A 391 4.49 35.04 -36.04
N ALA A 392 5.32 35.84 -35.37
CA ALA A 392 6.22 35.35 -34.31
C ALA A 392 5.44 34.83 -33.10
N LEU A 393 4.32 35.46 -32.77
CA LEU A 393 3.46 35.05 -31.67
C LEU A 393 2.68 33.79 -31.99
N ALA A 394 2.23 33.62 -33.23
CA ALA A 394 1.62 32.34 -33.67
C ALA A 394 2.63 31.19 -33.60
N PHE A 395 3.87 31.41 -34.06
CA PHE A 395 4.97 30.45 -33.93
C PHE A 395 5.24 30.08 -32.45
N LEU A 396 5.34 31.08 -31.57
CA LEU A 396 5.57 30.86 -30.14
C LEU A 396 4.44 29.99 -29.52
N ARG A 397 3.18 30.24 -29.86
CA ARG A 397 2.06 29.44 -29.41
C ARG A 397 2.15 27.99 -29.92
N GLN A 398 2.45 27.80 -31.19
CA GLN A 398 2.66 26.46 -31.75
C GLN A 398 3.80 25.74 -31.02
N ALA A 399 4.91 26.42 -30.77
CA ALA A 399 6.04 25.87 -30.03
C ALA A 399 5.63 25.46 -28.60
N ILE A 400 4.87 26.29 -27.86
CA ILE A 400 4.35 25.96 -26.52
C ILE A 400 3.43 24.74 -26.61
N ALA A 401 2.49 24.72 -27.55
CA ALA A 401 1.55 23.59 -27.70
C ALA A 401 2.29 22.28 -28.02
N ILE A 402 3.27 22.32 -28.94
CA ILE A 402 4.10 21.18 -29.29
C ILE A 402 4.91 20.69 -28.09
N THR A 403 5.51 21.61 -27.31
CA THR A 403 6.28 21.26 -26.10
C THR A 403 5.38 20.60 -25.05
N VAL A 404 4.20 21.16 -24.80
CA VAL A 404 3.23 20.56 -23.85
C VAL A 404 2.78 19.17 -24.33
N ALA A 405 2.44 19.02 -25.61
CA ALA A 405 2.06 17.74 -26.19
C ALA A 405 3.21 16.72 -26.12
N PHE A 406 4.44 17.14 -26.43
CA PHE A 406 5.63 16.29 -26.33
C PHE A 406 5.86 15.80 -24.90
N VAL A 407 5.81 16.69 -23.89
CA VAL A 407 5.97 16.33 -22.48
C VAL A 407 4.85 15.40 -22.02
N ALA A 408 3.60 15.67 -22.44
CA ALA A 408 2.46 14.81 -22.12
C ALA A 408 2.62 13.40 -22.72
N CYS A 409 3.00 13.28 -23.99
CA CYS A 409 3.27 12.00 -24.64
C CYS A 409 4.46 11.27 -23.99
N PHE A 410 5.55 11.98 -23.74
CA PHE A 410 6.72 11.42 -23.07
C PHE A 410 6.35 10.86 -21.68
N TYR A 411 5.60 11.61 -20.87
CA TYR A 411 5.17 11.16 -19.55
C TYR A 411 4.21 9.97 -19.64
N ALA A 412 3.25 9.99 -20.57
CA ALA A 412 2.33 8.86 -20.77
C ALA A 412 3.09 7.58 -21.17
N ILE A 413 4.05 7.67 -22.11
CA ILE A 413 4.87 6.53 -22.53
C ILE A 413 5.68 5.99 -21.35
N ARG A 414 6.37 6.88 -20.62
CA ARG A 414 7.18 6.49 -19.45
C ARG A 414 6.32 5.85 -18.35
N THR A 415 5.09 6.32 -18.13
CA THR A 415 4.14 5.72 -17.19
C THR A 415 3.73 4.32 -17.62
N VAL A 416 3.35 4.14 -18.90
CA VAL A 416 3.00 2.82 -19.45
C VAL A 416 4.17 1.82 -19.35
N GLU A 417 5.39 2.27 -19.65
CA GLU A 417 6.61 1.44 -19.50
C GLU A 417 6.85 1.07 -18.05
N ARG A 418 6.77 2.05 -17.15
CA ARG A 418 7.04 1.88 -15.72
C ARG A 418 6.01 0.97 -15.03
N ASN A 419 4.73 0.99 -15.46
CA ASN A 419 3.72 0.08 -14.91
C ASN A 419 4.08 -1.40 -15.13
N ARG A 420 4.83 -1.72 -16.21
CA ARG A 420 5.30 -3.08 -16.49
C ARG A 420 6.34 -3.58 -15.50
N ASP A 421 7.06 -2.67 -14.85
CA ASP A 421 8.02 -3.03 -13.80
C ASP A 421 7.32 -3.58 -12.55
N TRP A 422 6.02 -3.28 -12.39
CA TRP A 422 5.15 -3.73 -11.30
C TRP A 422 4.27 -4.94 -11.69
N ARG A 423 4.58 -5.62 -12.81
CA ARG A 423 3.73 -6.69 -13.35
C ARG A 423 3.65 -7.90 -12.43
N ASP A 424 4.78 -8.37 -11.94
CA ASP A 424 4.95 -9.50 -11.03
C ASP A 424 6.21 -9.32 -10.18
N GLU A 425 6.38 -10.14 -9.14
CA GLU A 425 7.49 -10.04 -8.18
C GLU A 425 8.85 -10.19 -8.85
N GLU A 426 9.03 -11.17 -9.73
CA GLU A 426 10.32 -11.41 -10.39
C GLU A 426 10.74 -10.22 -11.24
N VAL A 427 9.83 -9.68 -12.05
CA VAL A 427 10.10 -8.50 -12.89
C VAL A 427 10.43 -7.30 -12.01
N LEU A 428 9.63 -7.05 -10.95
CA LEU A 428 9.85 -5.94 -10.02
C LEU A 428 11.24 -6.00 -9.38
N TYR A 429 11.59 -7.17 -8.85
CA TYR A 429 12.87 -7.33 -8.16
C TYR A 429 14.04 -7.25 -9.11
N ARG A 430 13.99 -7.91 -10.28
CA ARG A 430 15.06 -7.84 -11.30
C ARG A 430 15.26 -6.41 -11.80
N LYS A 431 14.17 -5.67 -12.12
CA LYS A 431 14.25 -4.28 -12.56
C LYS A 431 14.80 -3.36 -11.46
N THR A 432 14.48 -3.65 -10.22
CA THR A 432 15.05 -2.91 -9.09
C THR A 432 16.55 -3.18 -8.93
N LEU A 433 16.98 -4.43 -9.05
CA LEU A 433 18.40 -4.81 -8.96
C LEU A 433 19.23 -4.32 -10.15
N GLU A 434 18.66 -4.15 -11.34
CA GLU A 434 19.32 -3.47 -12.47
C GLU A 434 19.73 -2.02 -12.10
N ALA A 435 18.88 -1.33 -11.32
CA ALA A 435 19.13 0.05 -10.89
C ALA A 435 19.88 0.15 -9.55
N GLN A 436 19.72 -0.84 -8.67
CA GLN A 436 20.23 -0.90 -7.29
C GLN A 436 20.80 -2.30 -7.00
N PRO A 437 21.97 -2.65 -7.56
CA PRO A 437 22.53 -4.01 -7.46
C PRO A 437 22.95 -4.41 -6.04
N ASP A 438 23.04 -3.47 -5.11
CA ASP A 438 23.37 -3.67 -3.70
C ASP A 438 22.15 -3.66 -2.77
N ALA A 439 20.93 -3.76 -3.32
CA ALA A 439 19.69 -3.75 -2.56
C ALA A 439 19.46 -5.10 -1.86
N GLN A 440 20.07 -5.29 -0.68
CA GLN A 440 20.02 -6.55 0.09
C GLN A 440 18.59 -7.06 0.33
N VAL A 441 17.64 -6.17 0.64
CA VAL A 441 16.22 -6.52 0.84
C VAL A 441 15.62 -7.13 -0.44
N ILE A 442 15.96 -6.58 -1.60
CA ILE A 442 15.43 -7.05 -2.89
C ILE A 442 16.05 -8.40 -3.28
N HIS A 443 17.35 -8.59 -3.05
CA HIS A 443 17.96 -9.91 -3.20
C HIS A 443 17.30 -10.95 -2.28
N THR A 444 17.00 -10.57 -1.03
CA THR A 444 16.30 -11.47 -0.10
C THR A 444 14.93 -11.87 -0.65
N ASN A 445 14.14 -10.91 -1.12
CA ASN A 445 12.79 -11.16 -1.64
C ASN A 445 12.81 -11.96 -2.95
N LEU A 446 13.76 -11.68 -3.86
CA LEU A 446 13.91 -12.46 -5.08
C LEU A 446 14.31 -13.90 -4.79
N GLY A 447 15.16 -14.11 -3.76
CA GLY A 447 15.48 -15.45 -3.27
C GLY A 447 14.25 -16.21 -2.72
N VAL A 448 13.34 -15.52 -2.04
CA VAL A 448 12.05 -16.12 -1.58
C VAL A 448 11.22 -16.54 -2.78
N ASP A 449 11.04 -15.65 -3.78
CA ASP A 449 10.29 -15.96 -5.00
C ASP A 449 10.86 -17.20 -5.75
N TYR A 450 12.18 -17.31 -5.86
CA TYR A 450 12.82 -18.51 -6.42
C TYR A 450 12.56 -19.76 -5.59
N SER A 451 12.62 -19.66 -4.26
CA SER A 451 12.42 -20.80 -3.37
C SER A 451 10.98 -21.35 -3.42
N GLU A 452 9.99 -20.48 -3.55
CA GLU A 452 8.59 -20.85 -3.71
C GLU A 452 8.34 -21.60 -5.03
N ARG A 453 9.09 -21.28 -6.06
CA ARG A 453 9.07 -22.00 -7.35
C ARG A 453 9.93 -23.27 -7.34
N GLY A 454 10.58 -23.60 -6.24
CA GLY A 454 11.46 -24.75 -6.10
C GLY A 454 12.86 -24.56 -6.69
N ASP A 455 13.21 -23.37 -7.15
CA ASP A 455 14.55 -23.05 -7.68
C ASP A 455 15.52 -22.66 -6.56
N TRP A 456 15.88 -23.65 -5.75
CA TRP A 456 16.75 -23.51 -4.58
C TRP A 456 18.15 -22.99 -4.93
N ALA A 457 18.66 -23.28 -6.16
CA ALA A 457 19.98 -22.85 -6.58
C ALA A 457 20.04 -21.33 -6.80
N ASN A 458 19.06 -20.77 -7.48
CA ASN A 458 18.96 -19.31 -7.66
C ASN A 458 18.57 -18.64 -6.35
N ALA A 459 17.70 -19.23 -5.52
CA ALA A 459 17.38 -18.72 -4.19
C ALA A 459 18.61 -18.56 -3.31
N GLU A 460 19.44 -19.61 -3.19
CA GLU A 460 20.69 -19.57 -2.43
C GLU A 460 21.64 -18.48 -2.96
N ARG A 461 21.78 -18.34 -4.27
CA ARG A 461 22.63 -17.32 -4.87
C ARG A 461 22.18 -15.91 -4.50
N GLU A 462 20.88 -15.63 -4.60
CA GLU A 462 20.34 -14.31 -4.26
C GLU A 462 20.48 -14.04 -2.76
N TRP A 463 20.26 -15.01 -1.88
CA TRP A 463 20.47 -14.84 -0.44
C TRP A 463 21.93 -14.65 -0.05
N ILE A 464 22.89 -15.25 -0.77
CA ILE A 464 24.31 -14.97 -0.59
C ILE A 464 24.63 -13.52 -1.01
N LEU A 465 24.07 -13.02 -2.12
CA LEU A 465 24.22 -11.62 -2.53
C LEU A 465 23.59 -10.67 -1.50
N ALA A 466 22.48 -11.07 -0.89
CA ALA A 466 21.82 -10.31 0.17
C ALA A 466 22.65 -10.17 1.46
N LEU A 467 23.63 -11.02 1.71
CA LEU A 467 24.55 -10.85 2.85
C LEU A 467 25.38 -9.57 2.74
N GLY A 468 25.79 -9.16 1.52
CA GLY A 468 26.46 -7.89 1.21
C GLY A 468 27.47 -7.37 2.22
N PRO A 469 27.96 -6.14 2.07
CA PRO A 469 28.92 -5.53 3.01
C PRO A 469 28.22 -4.86 4.22
N GLY A 470 27.34 -5.53 4.91
CA GLY A 470 26.58 -4.97 6.04
C GLY A 470 26.27 -6.00 7.10
N THR A 471 25.46 -5.63 8.09
CA THR A 471 24.89 -6.61 9.02
C THR A 471 23.82 -7.42 8.28
N PRO A 472 23.97 -8.76 8.19
CA PRO A 472 22.98 -9.60 7.54
C PRO A 472 21.58 -9.40 8.16
N SER A 473 20.54 -9.50 7.35
CA SER A 473 19.18 -9.48 7.91
C SER A 473 18.84 -10.84 8.54
N ALA A 474 18.03 -10.82 9.61
CA ALA A 474 17.55 -12.05 10.23
C ALA A 474 16.79 -12.94 9.21
N VAL A 475 16.07 -12.33 8.28
CA VAL A 475 15.34 -13.03 7.21
C VAL A 475 16.31 -13.76 6.28
N THR A 476 17.36 -13.08 5.80
CA THR A 476 18.37 -13.68 4.93
C THR A 476 19.07 -14.86 5.58
N LEU A 477 19.45 -14.72 6.87
CA LEU A 477 20.08 -15.81 7.62
C LEU A 477 19.15 -17.01 7.81
N SER A 478 17.87 -16.77 8.14
CA SER A 478 16.86 -17.82 8.26
C SER A 478 16.69 -18.58 6.95
N ASN A 479 16.59 -17.86 5.84
CA ASN A 479 16.42 -18.47 4.52
C ASN A 479 17.65 -19.28 4.08
N LEU A 480 18.86 -18.81 4.35
CA LEU A 480 20.07 -19.59 4.13
C LEU A 480 20.11 -20.83 5.03
N GLY A 481 19.66 -20.71 6.29
CA GLY A 481 19.49 -21.84 7.19
C GLY A 481 18.56 -22.90 6.62
N LEU A 482 17.44 -22.48 6.03
CA LEU A 482 16.50 -23.39 5.35
C LEU A 482 17.16 -24.15 4.19
N VAL A 483 17.99 -23.46 3.38
CA VAL A 483 18.78 -24.15 2.33
C VAL A 483 19.71 -25.22 2.94
N ARG A 484 20.43 -24.89 4.01
CA ARG A 484 21.32 -25.83 4.68
C ARG A 484 20.54 -27.03 5.26
N MET A 485 19.36 -26.78 5.81
CA MET A 485 18.46 -27.84 6.29
C MET A 485 18.06 -28.76 5.13
N LYS A 486 17.61 -28.23 3.98
CA LYS A 486 17.28 -29.01 2.78
C LYS A 486 18.48 -29.83 2.25
N GLN A 487 19.70 -29.34 2.43
CA GLN A 487 20.94 -30.05 2.13
C GLN A 487 21.35 -31.04 3.24
N LYS A 488 20.54 -31.19 4.30
CA LYS A 488 20.82 -32.02 5.50
C LYS A 488 22.06 -31.60 6.28
N ARG A 489 22.50 -30.35 6.12
CA ARG A 489 23.64 -29.74 6.85
C ARG A 489 23.11 -29.09 8.13
N TYR A 490 22.56 -29.92 9.04
CA TYR A 490 21.78 -29.47 10.20
C TYR A 490 22.58 -28.60 11.19
N SER A 491 23.88 -28.85 11.38
CA SER A 491 24.70 -28.00 12.26
C SER A 491 24.81 -26.58 11.73
N GLU A 492 25.06 -26.42 10.43
CA GLU A 492 25.17 -25.11 9.80
C GLU A 492 23.79 -24.40 9.74
N ALA A 493 22.71 -25.16 9.53
CA ALA A 493 21.36 -24.63 9.57
C ALA A 493 21.04 -24.08 10.96
N ALA A 494 21.31 -24.84 12.04
CA ALA A 494 21.10 -24.39 13.41
C ALA A 494 21.88 -23.11 13.73
N ASP A 495 23.16 -23.04 13.35
CA ASP A 495 23.98 -21.84 13.56
C ASP A 495 23.40 -20.59 12.86
N LEU A 496 22.85 -20.75 11.66
CA LEU A 496 22.22 -19.65 10.91
C LEU A 496 20.88 -19.23 11.53
N PHE A 497 20.05 -20.19 11.97
CA PHE A 497 18.80 -19.89 12.69
C PHE A 497 19.07 -19.19 14.01
N ASP A 498 20.05 -19.65 14.78
CA ASP A 498 20.46 -19.00 16.04
C ASP A 498 20.98 -17.58 15.81
N GLN A 499 21.71 -17.32 14.72
CA GLN A 499 22.13 -15.98 14.36
C GLN A 499 20.92 -15.10 14.02
N ALA A 500 19.95 -15.61 13.26
CA ALA A 500 18.71 -14.91 12.95
C ALA A 500 17.92 -14.55 14.22
N ILE A 501 17.79 -15.49 15.16
CA ILE A 501 17.13 -15.30 16.46
C ILE A 501 17.85 -14.23 17.29
N ARG A 502 19.19 -14.25 17.36
CA ARG A 502 19.97 -13.23 18.09
C ARG A 502 19.75 -11.83 17.52
N LEU A 503 19.61 -11.70 16.19
CA LEU A 503 19.36 -10.40 15.55
C LEU A 503 17.93 -9.92 15.77
N ARG A 504 16.94 -10.81 15.73
CA ARG A 504 15.52 -10.49 15.92
C ARG A 504 14.81 -11.61 16.67
N PRO A 505 14.80 -11.56 18.03
CA PRO A 505 14.21 -12.64 18.86
C PRO A 505 12.71 -12.86 18.64
N SER A 506 11.98 -11.87 18.10
CA SER A 506 10.57 -11.99 17.76
C SER A 506 10.30 -12.53 16.37
N PHE A 507 11.32 -12.90 15.59
CA PHE A 507 11.16 -13.44 14.25
C PHE A 507 10.77 -14.92 14.32
N VAL A 508 9.60 -15.26 13.75
CA VAL A 508 8.96 -16.57 13.92
C VAL A 508 9.61 -17.67 13.09
N ASP A 509 9.98 -17.38 11.83
CA ASP A 509 10.45 -18.40 10.88
C ASP A 509 11.65 -19.23 11.36
N PRO A 510 12.70 -18.65 12.01
CA PRO A 510 13.79 -19.46 12.52
C PRO A 510 13.35 -20.52 13.53
N TYR A 511 12.37 -20.20 14.39
CA TYR A 511 11.84 -21.17 15.36
C TYR A 511 11.03 -22.26 14.68
N LYS A 512 10.19 -21.89 13.69
CA LYS A 512 9.47 -22.86 12.87
C LYS A 512 10.43 -23.81 12.15
N HIS A 513 11.45 -23.28 11.48
CA HIS A 513 12.44 -24.10 10.78
C HIS A 513 13.31 -24.96 11.71
N LEU A 514 13.64 -24.46 12.90
CA LEU A 514 14.30 -25.28 13.93
C LEU A 514 13.39 -26.43 14.37
N ALA A 515 12.07 -26.18 14.56
CA ALA A 515 11.13 -27.22 14.90
C ALA A 515 11.07 -28.30 13.81
N GLU A 516 10.89 -27.89 12.54
CA GLU A 516 10.88 -28.79 11.39
C GLU A 516 12.20 -29.60 11.28
N MET A 517 13.33 -28.94 11.47
CA MET A 517 14.66 -29.59 11.47
C MET A 517 14.76 -30.63 12.59
N TYR A 518 14.28 -30.30 13.80
CA TYR A 518 14.28 -31.25 14.92
C TYR A 518 13.35 -32.44 14.68
N VAL A 519 12.23 -32.24 13.99
CA VAL A 519 11.37 -33.37 13.54
C VAL A 519 12.15 -34.30 12.60
N GLU A 520 12.84 -33.75 11.58
CA GLU A 520 13.67 -34.54 10.67
C GLU A 520 14.79 -35.30 11.39
N MET A 521 15.32 -34.75 12.48
CA MET A 521 16.36 -35.36 13.31
C MET A 521 15.81 -36.35 14.36
N GLY A 522 14.49 -36.51 14.49
CA GLY A 522 13.85 -37.33 15.53
C GLY A 522 13.89 -36.72 16.94
N ARG A 523 14.29 -35.44 17.08
CA ARG A 523 14.35 -34.71 18.36
C ARG A 523 12.99 -34.07 18.70
N LEU A 524 12.01 -34.91 18.98
CA LEU A 524 10.60 -34.51 19.04
C LEU A 524 10.27 -33.55 20.18
N VAL A 525 10.96 -33.65 21.32
CA VAL A 525 10.78 -32.74 22.47
C VAL A 525 11.29 -31.33 22.13
N ASP A 526 12.45 -31.26 21.47
CA ASP A 526 12.99 -29.96 21.03
C ASP A 526 12.12 -29.31 19.95
N ALA A 527 11.57 -30.12 19.05
CA ALA A 527 10.59 -29.66 18.04
C ALA A 527 9.35 -29.06 18.69
N ASP A 528 8.75 -29.76 19.65
CA ASP A 528 7.56 -29.28 20.38
C ASP A 528 7.82 -27.94 21.07
N ASN A 529 8.96 -27.80 21.74
CA ASN A 529 9.34 -26.53 22.38
C ASN A 529 9.46 -25.36 21.40
N GLN A 530 10.05 -25.61 20.21
CA GLN A 530 10.20 -24.58 19.18
C GLN A 530 8.84 -24.19 18.57
N PHE A 531 7.96 -25.16 18.27
CA PHE A 531 6.61 -24.88 17.79
C PHE A 531 5.79 -24.07 18.80
N GLN A 532 5.80 -24.45 20.09
CA GLN A 532 5.11 -23.69 21.14
C GLN A 532 5.60 -22.25 21.20
N HIS A 533 6.92 -22.06 21.15
CA HIS A 533 7.49 -20.71 21.13
C HIS A 533 7.08 -19.92 19.89
N ALA A 534 7.16 -20.50 18.70
CA ALA A 534 6.74 -19.88 17.46
C ALA A 534 5.27 -19.43 17.50
N VAL A 535 4.35 -20.33 17.92
CA VAL A 535 2.92 -20.02 18.04
C VAL A 535 2.66 -18.93 19.09
N SER A 536 3.47 -18.84 20.16
CA SER A 536 3.35 -17.76 21.14
C SER A 536 3.73 -16.38 20.56
N LEU A 537 4.67 -16.35 19.62
CA LEU A 537 5.09 -15.13 18.92
C LEU A 537 4.08 -14.68 17.86
N ALA A 538 3.49 -15.64 17.12
CA ALA A 538 2.50 -15.36 16.06
C ALA A 538 1.21 -16.16 16.27
N PRO A 539 0.36 -15.75 17.24
CA PRO A 539 -0.83 -16.53 17.60
C PRO A 539 -1.95 -16.53 16.54
N LEU A 540 -1.88 -15.71 15.54
CA LEU A 540 -2.84 -15.64 14.42
C LEU A 540 -2.32 -16.27 13.12
N ASP A 541 -1.10 -16.82 13.13
CA ASP A 541 -0.53 -17.50 11.96
C ASP A 541 -1.20 -18.86 11.76
N ILE A 542 -2.06 -18.94 10.77
CA ILE A 542 -2.86 -20.13 10.46
C ILE A 542 -2.00 -21.29 9.97
N ASN A 543 -0.99 -20.99 9.13
CA ASN A 543 -0.10 -22.01 8.56
C ASN A 543 0.78 -22.66 9.65
N LEU A 544 1.31 -21.84 10.54
CA LEU A 544 2.12 -22.31 11.68
C LEU A 544 1.28 -23.19 12.62
N ARG A 545 0.01 -22.80 12.90
CA ARG A 545 -0.88 -23.59 13.75
C ARG A 545 -1.26 -24.92 13.10
N ASN A 546 -1.56 -24.91 11.80
CA ASN A 546 -1.84 -26.16 11.07
C ASN A 546 -0.60 -27.08 11.07
N THR A 547 0.58 -26.54 10.80
CA THR A 547 1.85 -27.29 10.84
C THR A 547 2.08 -27.90 12.24
N TYR A 548 1.90 -27.11 13.29
CA TYR A 548 2.04 -27.61 14.66
C TYR A 548 0.96 -28.64 15.01
N GLY A 549 -0.28 -28.46 14.57
CA GLY A 549 -1.36 -29.43 14.73
C GLY A 549 -1.03 -30.78 14.09
N HIS A 550 -0.51 -30.79 12.86
CA HIS A 550 -0.08 -32.00 12.19
C HIS A 550 1.09 -32.71 12.93
N PHE A 551 2.07 -31.92 13.42
CA PHE A 551 3.12 -32.52 14.26
C PHE A 551 2.54 -33.20 15.51
N LEU A 552 1.61 -32.53 16.21
CA LEU A 552 0.96 -33.10 17.40
C LEU A 552 0.18 -34.39 17.08
N LEU A 553 -0.50 -34.47 15.93
CA LEU A 553 -1.16 -35.67 15.45
C LEU A 553 -0.18 -36.82 15.24
N GLN A 554 0.96 -36.56 14.63
CA GLN A 554 2.01 -37.57 14.43
C GLN A 554 2.55 -38.09 15.77
N GLN A 555 2.43 -37.31 16.85
CA GLN A 555 2.82 -37.71 18.21
C GLN A 555 1.67 -38.37 18.98
N GLY A 556 0.50 -38.65 18.37
CA GLY A 556 -0.69 -39.19 19.02
C GLY A 556 -1.41 -38.22 19.97
N ARG A 557 -1.07 -36.93 19.93
CA ARG A 557 -1.64 -35.87 20.78
C ARG A 557 -2.84 -35.19 20.11
N ALA A 558 -3.88 -36.00 19.82
CA ALA A 558 -5.04 -35.56 19.04
C ALA A 558 -5.81 -34.40 19.70
N SER A 559 -5.90 -34.36 21.03
CA SER A 559 -6.54 -33.25 21.78
C SER A 559 -5.84 -31.92 21.58
N ASP A 560 -4.49 -31.91 21.64
CA ASP A 560 -3.67 -30.72 21.49
C ASP A 560 -3.67 -30.25 20.02
N ALA A 561 -3.64 -31.18 19.08
CA ALA A 561 -3.79 -30.91 17.65
C ALA A 561 -5.12 -30.20 17.35
N ARG A 562 -6.22 -30.75 17.92
CA ARG A 562 -7.55 -30.13 17.79
C ARG A 562 -7.56 -28.66 18.27
N GLU A 563 -6.90 -28.35 19.40
CA GLU A 563 -6.80 -26.99 19.87
C GLU A 563 -6.10 -26.09 18.84
N GLN A 564 -5.01 -26.58 18.23
CA GLN A 564 -4.31 -25.76 17.22
C GLN A 564 -5.17 -25.52 15.98
N PHE A 565 -5.84 -26.53 15.45
CA PHE A 565 -6.74 -26.39 14.28
C PHE A 565 -7.95 -25.50 14.59
N ALA A 566 -8.56 -25.66 15.77
CA ALA A 566 -9.66 -24.79 16.18
C ALA A 566 -9.23 -23.33 16.29
N ARG A 567 -8.06 -23.04 16.87
CA ARG A 567 -7.51 -21.69 16.91
C ARG A 567 -7.09 -21.17 15.54
N SER A 568 -6.67 -22.05 14.61
CA SER A 568 -6.43 -21.68 13.21
C SER A 568 -7.73 -21.23 12.54
N ALA A 569 -8.81 -22.02 12.67
CA ALA A 569 -10.13 -21.68 12.15
C ALA A 569 -10.74 -20.41 12.78
N GLU A 570 -10.45 -20.14 14.07
CA GLU A 570 -10.84 -18.91 14.76
C GLU A 570 -10.04 -17.69 14.29
N ALA A 571 -8.75 -17.86 13.94
CA ALA A 571 -7.90 -16.76 13.50
C ALA A 571 -8.33 -16.25 12.12
N ASP A 572 -8.51 -17.16 11.17
CA ASP A 572 -9.13 -16.88 9.89
C ASP A 572 -9.96 -18.08 9.46
N ALA A 573 -11.09 -17.82 8.80
CA ALA A 573 -11.90 -18.88 8.23
C ALA A 573 -11.13 -19.50 7.05
N ASN A 574 -10.49 -20.65 7.28
CA ASN A 574 -9.75 -21.36 6.26
C ASN A 574 -10.24 -22.82 6.16
N ALA A 575 -10.39 -23.31 4.93
CA ALA A 575 -10.92 -24.64 4.66
C ALA A 575 -10.05 -25.74 5.29
N GLU A 576 -8.71 -25.64 5.17
CA GLU A 576 -7.77 -26.64 5.69
C GLU A 576 -7.92 -26.89 7.20
N ALA A 577 -8.17 -25.84 8.01
CA ALA A 577 -8.37 -26.02 9.43
C ALA A 577 -9.65 -26.77 9.74
N TYR A 578 -10.72 -26.50 8.99
CA TYR A 578 -11.99 -27.25 9.12
C TYR A 578 -11.88 -28.67 8.60
N ASP A 579 -11.13 -28.93 7.53
CA ASP A 579 -10.83 -30.27 7.05
C ASP A 579 -10.10 -31.11 8.12
N ASN A 580 -9.07 -30.54 8.72
CA ASN A 580 -8.32 -31.19 9.79
C ASN A 580 -9.19 -31.47 11.04
N LEU A 581 -10.11 -30.54 11.38
CA LEU A 581 -11.08 -30.77 12.45
C LEU A 581 -12.06 -31.88 12.08
N GLY A 582 -12.57 -31.89 10.85
CA GLY A 582 -13.45 -32.92 10.31
C GLY A 582 -12.81 -34.31 10.33
N ASP A 583 -11.55 -34.43 9.94
CA ASP A 583 -10.78 -35.67 10.00
C ASP A 583 -10.62 -36.16 11.44
N LEU A 584 -10.33 -35.29 12.37
CA LEU A 584 -10.21 -35.61 13.79
C LEU A 584 -11.55 -36.10 14.37
N ASP A 585 -12.65 -35.44 14.03
CA ASP A 585 -13.97 -35.80 14.51
C ASP A 585 -14.47 -37.12 13.88
N LEU A 586 -14.17 -37.32 12.60
CA LEU A 586 -14.43 -38.57 11.92
C LEU A 586 -13.65 -39.73 12.56
N ALA A 587 -12.37 -39.52 12.87
CA ALA A 587 -11.54 -40.53 13.55
C ALA A 587 -12.02 -40.84 15.00
N ALA A 588 -12.57 -39.81 15.67
CA ALA A 588 -13.17 -39.96 17.00
C ALA A 588 -14.58 -40.58 16.99
N GLY A 589 -15.18 -40.78 15.80
CA GLY A 589 -16.53 -41.28 15.63
C GLY A 589 -17.64 -40.25 15.84
N ASP A 590 -17.27 -38.93 16.00
CA ASP A 590 -18.26 -37.84 16.09
C ASP A 590 -18.67 -37.41 14.67
N THR A 591 -19.53 -38.22 14.08
CA THR A 591 -19.98 -38.05 12.68
C THR A 591 -20.78 -36.77 12.47
N GLN A 592 -21.40 -36.22 13.52
CA GLN A 592 -22.17 -34.99 13.43
C GLN A 592 -21.24 -33.76 13.33
N ARG A 593 -20.21 -33.69 14.18
CA ARG A 593 -19.22 -32.61 14.11
C ARG A 593 -18.39 -32.71 12.84
N ALA A 594 -17.91 -33.91 12.48
CA ALA A 594 -17.16 -34.10 11.24
C ALA A 594 -17.92 -33.58 10.03
N ARG A 595 -19.22 -33.85 9.93
CA ARG A 595 -20.06 -33.31 8.84
C ARG A 595 -20.11 -31.78 8.86
N ALA A 596 -20.32 -31.23 10.04
CA ALA A 596 -20.40 -29.75 10.18
C ALA A 596 -19.09 -29.09 9.76
N ASP A 597 -17.95 -29.66 10.14
CA ASP A 597 -16.62 -29.11 9.81
C ASP A 597 -16.33 -29.22 8.30
N TYR A 598 -16.55 -30.37 7.64
CA TYR A 598 -16.40 -30.48 6.19
C TYR A 598 -17.34 -29.55 5.42
N GLN A 599 -18.57 -29.37 5.88
CA GLN A 599 -19.51 -28.41 5.28
C GLN A 599 -19.02 -26.97 5.47
N ALA A 600 -18.38 -26.65 6.60
CA ALA A 600 -17.76 -25.37 6.81
C ALA A 600 -16.55 -25.14 5.87
N ALA A 601 -15.75 -26.19 5.62
CA ALA A 601 -14.66 -26.14 4.64
C ALA A 601 -15.22 -25.84 3.22
N LEU A 602 -16.24 -26.58 2.76
CA LEU A 602 -16.89 -26.35 1.46
C LEU A 602 -17.56 -24.97 1.35
N ALA A 603 -18.09 -24.44 2.44
CA ALA A 603 -18.65 -23.08 2.44
C ALA A 603 -17.58 -21.98 2.24
N LEU A 604 -16.33 -22.29 2.50
CA LEU A 604 -15.18 -21.40 2.32
C LEU A 604 -14.47 -21.64 0.98
N ASN A 605 -14.47 -22.89 0.52
CA ASN A 605 -13.89 -23.33 -0.74
C ASN A 605 -14.85 -24.33 -1.41
N GLU A 606 -15.65 -23.87 -2.35
CA GLU A 606 -16.69 -24.68 -3.02
C GLU A 606 -16.12 -25.86 -3.83
N ILE A 607 -14.82 -25.87 -4.10
CA ILE A 607 -14.12 -26.91 -4.87
C ILE A 607 -13.10 -27.68 -4.01
N ASP A 608 -13.42 -27.90 -2.73
CA ASP A 608 -12.56 -28.58 -1.77
C ASP A 608 -12.71 -30.12 -1.85
N ASN A 609 -11.78 -30.75 -2.56
CA ASN A 609 -11.81 -32.21 -2.71
C ASN A 609 -11.59 -32.99 -1.40
N HIS A 610 -10.88 -32.39 -0.42
CA HIS A 610 -10.66 -33.03 0.87
C HIS A 610 -11.98 -33.17 1.66
N ALA A 611 -12.71 -32.05 1.76
CA ALA A 611 -14.03 -32.01 2.37
C ALA A 611 -15.03 -32.93 1.66
N ASP A 612 -15.05 -32.94 0.31
CA ASP A 612 -15.89 -33.83 -0.48
C ASP A 612 -15.61 -35.32 -0.17
N PHE A 613 -14.33 -35.69 -0.15
CA PHE A 613 -13.96 -37.07 0.19
C PHE A 613 -14.23 -37.42 1.65
N GLY A 614 -14.10 -36.46 2.57
CA GLY A 614 -14.48 -36.61 3.97
C GLY A 614 -15.97 -36.86 4.14
N LEU A 615 -16.82 -36.04 3.50
CA LEU A 615 -18.28 -36.20 3.47
C LEU A 615 -18.68 -37.55 2.83
N ALA A 616 -18.04 -37.92 1.71
CA ALA A 616 -18.30 -39.16 1.03
C ALA A 616 -18.03 -40.37 1.92
N LYS A 617 -16.89 -40.40 2.62
CA LYS A 617 -16.58 -41.48 3.60
C LYS A 617 -17.62 -41.55 4.74
N LEU A 618 -18.04 -40.40 5.22
CA LEU A 618 -19.00 -40.27 6.29
C LEU A 618 -20.38 -40.77 5.84
N ASP A 619 -20.82 -40.47 4.61
CA ASP A 619 -22.05 -40.92 4.02
C ASP A 619 -22.02 -42.43 3.74
N GLU A 620 -20.89 -42.94 3.28
CA GLU A 620 -20.68 -44.39 3.12
C GLU A 620 -20.81 -45.15 4.44
N GLN A 621 -20.15 -44.68 5.53
CA GLN A 621 -20.25 -45.28 6.85
C GLN A 621 -21.70 -45.27 7.40
N GLN A 622 -22.51 -44.31 7.02
CA GLN A 622 -23.91 -44.19 7.42
C GLN A 622 -24.88 -44.89 6.47
N GLY A 623 -24.37 -45.59 5.46
CA GLY A 623 -25.16 -46.30 4.48
C GLY A 623 -25.89 -45.42 3.46
N ARG A 624 -25.60 -44.16 3.38
CA ARG A 624 -26.16 -43.21 2.39
C ARG A 624 -25.41 -43.30 1.07
N ILE A 625 -25.53 -44.43 0.39
CA ILE A 625 -24.73 -44.80 -0.78
C ILE A 625 -24.85 -43.75 -1.93
N ALA A 626 -26.08 -43.27 -2.19
CA ALA A 626 -26.29 -42.27 -3.26
C ALA A 626 -25.59 -40.96 -3.00
N ASP A 627 -25.58 -40.47 -1.76
CA ASP A 627 -24.91 -39.25 -1.34
C ASP A 627 -23.39 -39.46 -1.38
N ALA A 628 -22.87 -40.58 -0.87
CA ALA A 628 -21.47 -40.92 -0.91
C ALA A 628 -20.90 -40.91 -2.36
N VAL A 629 -21.64 -41.54 -3.31
CA VAL A 629 -21.21 -41.53 -4.72
C VAL A 629 -21.21 -40.13 -5.32
N ARG A 630 -22.18 -39.29 -4.94
CA ARG A 630 -22.23 -37.87 -5.40
C ARG A 630 -21.02 -37.10 -4.91
N GLU A 631 -20.71 -37.17 -3.60
CA GLU A 631 -19.58 -36.42 -3.00
C GLU A 631 -18.23 -36.98 -3.50
N TYR A 632 -18.05 -38.29 -3.65
CA TYR A 632 -16.83 -38.84 -4.30
C TYR A 632 -16.63 -38.29 -5.73
N ARG A 633 -17.72 -38.15 -6.50
CA ARG A 633 -17.65 -37.62 -7.86
C ARG A 633 -17.33 -36.15 -7.84
N ALA A 634 -17.87 -35.35 -6.92
CA ALA A 634 -17.56 -33.95 -6.75
C ALA A 634 -16.05 -33.76 -6.48
N GLY A 635 -15.48 -34.49 -5.51
CA GLY A 635 -14.04 -34.44 -5.25
C GLY A 635 -13.16 -34.90 -6.43
N LEU A 636 -13.66 -35.84 -7.26
CA LEU A 636 -12.98 -36.31 -8.47
C LEU A 636 -13.00 -35.27 -9.61
N GLU A 637 -13.84 -34.26 -9.59
CA GLU A 637 -13.80 -33.17 -10.56
C GLU A 637 -12.50 -32.37 -10.43
N THR A 638 -11.99 -32.25 -9.20
CA THR A 638 -10.76 -31.49 -8.89
C THR A 638 -9.54 -32.39 -8.74
N ASP A 639 -9.71 -33.66 -8.27
CA ASP A 639 -8.65 -34.66 -8.22
C ASP A 639 -9.05 -35.94 -9.01
N PRO A 640 -9.03 -35.89 -10.36
CA PRO A 640 -9.49 -37.01 -11.22
C PRO A 640 -8.68 -38.30 -11.08
N ARG A 641 -7.51 -38.26 -10.43
CA ARG A 641 -6.59 -39.39 -10.29
C ARG A 641 -6.62 -40.04 -8.89
N ASN A 642 -7.50 -39.61 -8.02
CA ASN A 642 -7.60 -40.17 -6.68
C ASN A 642 -8.04 -41.63 -6.73
N ALA A 643 -7.08 -42.55 -6.57
CA ALA A 643 -7.30 -43.97 -6.69
C ALA A 643 -8.31 -44.51 -5.66
N VAL A 644 -8.32 -43.93 -4.44
CA VAL A 644 -9.23 -44.33 -3.36
C VAL A 644 -10.67 -43.95 -3.70
N ALA A 645 -10.88 -42.71 -4.16
CA ALA A 645 -12.21 -42.25 -4.55
C ALA A 645 -12.75 -43.00 -5.78
N LEU A 646 -11.88 -43.22 -6.81
CA LEU A 646 -12.25 -44.01 -7.98
C LEU A 646 -12.68 -45.44 -7.60
N ALA A 647 -11.90 -46.13 -6.75
CA ALA A 647 -12.24 -47.46 -6.28
C ALA A 647 -13.53 -47.47 -5.46
N ALA A 648 -13.76 -46.46 -4.62
CA ALA A 648 -14.98 -46.29 -3.85
C ALA A 648 -16.22 -46.16 -4.76
N VAL A 649 -16.15 -45.26 -5.76
CA VAL A 649 -17.25 -45.09 -6.74
C VAL A 649 -17.55 -46.40 -7.48
N GLN A 650 -16.51 -47.11 -7.97
CA GLN A 650 -16.68 -48.39 -8.66
C GLN A 650 -17.35 -49.43 -7.74
N ARG A 651 -16.87 -49.54 -6.52
CA ARG A 651 -17.43 -50.48 -5.52
C ARG A 651 -18.89 -50.17 -5.18
N LEU A 652 -19.21 -48.91 -4.95
CA LEU A 652 -20.55 -48.46 -4.53
C LEU A 652 -21.58 -48.48 -5.67
N THR A 653 -21.15 -48.31 -6.92
CA THR A 653 -22.05 -48.35 -8.09
C THR A 653 -22.16 -49.71 -8.74
N GLY A 654 -21.38 -50.70 -8.30
CA GLY A 654 -21.35 -52.03 -8.90
C GLY A 654 -20.75 -52.10 -10.31
N GLN A 655 -20.08 -51.04 -10.74
CA GLN A 655 -19.39 -50.98 -12.05
C GLN A 655 -17.99 -51.57 -11.88
N THR A 656 -17.79 -52.79 -12.30
CA THR A 656 -16.46 -53.40 -12.45
C THR A 656 -15.75 -52.68 -13.60
N SER A 657 -14.50 -52.31 -13.39
CA SER A 657 -13.64 -51.76 -14.44
C SER A 657 -13.55 -52.71 -15.63
N GLN A 658 -14.03 -52.28 -16.82
CA GLN A 658 -13.62 -52.87 -18.08
C GLN A 658 -12.39 -52.16 -18.60
#